data_976f4f88820467cc616009a02d52cc03
#
_entry.id   976f4f88820467cc616009a02d52cc03
#
_cell.length_a   1.000
_cell.length_b   1.000
_cell.length_c   1.000
_cell.angle_alpha   90.00
_cell.angle_beta   90.00
_cell.angle_gamma   90.00
#
_symmetry.space_group_name_H-M   'P 1'
#
loop_
_entity.id
_entity.type
_entity.pdbx_description
1 polymer ?
#
loop_
_entity_poly.entity_id
_entity_poly.type
_entity_poly.pdbx_seq_one_letter_code
_entity_poly.pdbx_strand_id
1 'polypeptide(L)'
;MRLVRSAGWIVPVSLLSFSALSVLFHNTPAASAQTGTPPSSSISSSSGPVSWDFAAVGGGTVTNVGIQDICPPGMCDDHDLTLILPAPSVTFYQTMTAKLTITYTWTNTVPTDLDVFAISPSGADHGPGSPDDTSTGPGIEILTVTDPVDGVWHIRSVAALAPLPASAHAVVTLTTAARPTAPPPSPPAPGAPTFVNYAAPEDCTAPNTPPGCIQPALGSTTASTHGAGEPSIGVNWNTGKAFIEAGNHTLRVTFNDSVTPATAFWEDQRSLFARVSLDPILFTDDGHFGGTNRTFSSQLNGVTSELSFTDDDGNSWLPTQGSGQPAGVDHQSVGGGPYAVPAPSVSTYPHAIYYCSQDIVTAFCSRSDDGGLTFGPGLPIYIFTTVSGVNRPVAPGTCGGLHGHVRVSPDGTAYVPNEKCMDANGISRPGVAVSADNGLTWVVRTVPDAQSISPGSDPSIAAGANNTIYLGYVNVDGHAKIAVSQDRGLHWSKSKDAGTPFGTQNAEFAEVIAGDNNRAAFAYLGTPTAGDTQSADFLGIWHLYIAFTYNTGRTWTTVDATPSDPVQRGCIWNSGGSNPCRNLLDFNDITVDKFGRVLVGYADGCTGSCVNDVSQNATTGPATAQDALATIARQVGGRGLFAALDGTQFATRTGNIVGGGNLCYGDPASGISGGPDCNTH
;
A
#
# COMPACT_ATOMS: atom_id res chain seq x y z
N MET A 1 -59.45 24.45 21.76
CA MET A 1 -58.71 25.33 22.68
C MET A 1 -57.22 25.24 22.31
N ARG A 2 -56.69 26.35 21.82
CA ARG A 2 -55.32 26.74 21.43
C ARG A 2 -54.25 25.67 21.12
N LEU A 3 -53.90 25.64 19.82
CA LEU A 3 -52.64 25.15 19.25
C LEU A 3 -51.44 25.91 19.84
N VAL A 4 -50.38 25.14 20.18
CA VAL A 4 -49.03 25.70 20.27
C VAL A 4 -48.18 24.98 19.20
N ARG A 5 -47.75 25.76 18.19
CA ARG A 5 -46.77 25.36 17.18
C ARG A 5 -45.38 25.46 17.82
N SER A 6 -44.63 24.38 17.89
CA SER A 6 -43.21 24.43 18.10
C SER A 6 -42.50 24.37 16.73
N ALA A 7 -41.78 25.43 16.39
CA ALA A 7 -40.96 25.54 15.19
C ALA A 7 -39.72 24.65 15.36
N GLY A 8 -39.65 23.61 14.55
CA GLY A 8 -38.41 22.82 14.41
C GLY A 8 -37.44 23.59 13.49
N TRP A 9 -36.25 23.83 13.97
CA TRP A 9 -35.14 24.33 13.17
C TRP A 9 -34.59 23.18 12.32
N ILE A 10 -34.85 23.25 11.02
CA ILE A 10 -34.18 22.43 10.03
C ILE A 10 -32.85 23.15 9.73
N VAL A 11 -31.77 22.56 10.17
CA VAL A 11 -30.43 22.93 9.73
C VAL A 11 -30.23 22.27 8.36
N PRO A 12 -30.01 23.01 7.28
CA PRO A 12 -29.64 22.40 6.01
C PRO A 12 -28.21 21.93 6.12
N VAL A 13 -28.02 20.61 6.10
CA VAL A 13 -26.73 20.00 5.80
C VAL A 13 -26.47 20.27 4.33
N SER A 14 -25.64 21.25 4.05
CA SER A 14 -25.11 21.50 2.71
C SER A 14 -24.21 20.31 2.36
N LEU A 15 -24.72 19.40 1.55
CA LEU A 15 -23.88 18.48 0.78
C LEU A 15 -23.00 19.35 -0.15
N LEU A 16 -21.75 19.53 0.22
CA LEU A 16 -20.71 19.98 -0.69
C LEU A 16 -20.42 18.83 -1.63
N SER A 17 -21.14 18.81 -2.75
CA SER A 17 -20.72 18.06 -3.93
C SER A 17 -19.40 18.66 -4.42
N PHE A 18 -18.29 18.02 -4.11
CA PHE A 18 -17.02 18.25 -4.80
C PHE A 18 -17.16 17.70 -6.22
N SER A 19 -17.70 18.50 -7.10
CA SER A 19 -17.51 18.32 -8.54
C SER A 19 -16.03 18.56 -8.81
N ALA A 20 -15.30 17.49 -9.13
CA ALA A 20 -13.95 17.56 -9.65
C ALA A 20 -13.98 18.32 -10.99
N LEU A 21 -13.80 19.62 -10.93
CA LEU A 21 -13.36 20.43 -12.06
C LEU A 21 -11.85 20.60 -11.89
N SER A 22 -11.09 19.58 -12.28
CA SER A 22 -9.64 19.68 -12.42
C SER A 22 -9.35 20.60 -13.60
N VAL A 23 -9.37 21.89 -13.34
CA VAL A 23 -8.71 22.84 -14.21
C VAL A 23 -7.22 22.73 -13.87
N LEU A 24 -6.46 22.12 -14.76
CA LEU A 24 -5.00 22.21 -14.79
C LEU A 24 -4.59 23.69 -14.93
N PHE A 25 -4.61 24.40 -13.83
CA PHE A 25 -3.77 25.57 -13.70
C PHE A 25 -2.40 25.06 -13.23
N HIS A 26 -1.47 24.91 -14.16
CA HIS A 26 -0.08 25.13 -13.84
C HIS A 26 0.00 26.60 -13.41
N ASN A 27 -0.29 26.85 -12.14
CA ASN A 27 0.11 28.09 -11.52
C ASN A 27 1.63 28.03 -11.42
N THR A 28 2.31 28.62 -12.40
CA THR A 28 3.64 29.16 -12.10
C THR A 28 3.45 29.99 -10.83
N PRO A 29 4.18 29.74 -9.75
CA PRO A 29 4.09 30.55 -8.54
C PRO A 29 4.25 32.01 -8.98
N ALA A 30 3.36 32.88 -8.52
CA ALA A 30 3.52 34.31 -8.73
C ALA A 30 4.87 34.65 -8.11
N ALA A 31 5.84 35.01 -8.94
CA ALA A 31 7.18 35.31 -8.48
C ALA A 31 7.08 36.42 -7.43
N SER A 32 7.24 36.08 -6.15
CA SER A 32 7.55 37.08 -5.15
C SER A 32 8.90 37.67 -5.56
N ALA A 33 9.08 38.97 -5.40
CA ALA A 33 10.33 39.60 -5.79
C ALA A 33 11.47 38.97 -4.94
N GLN A 34 12.37 38.23 -5.60
CA GLN A 34 13.54 37.68 -4.96
C GLN A 34 14.40 38.81 -4.40
N THR A 35 14.58 38.84 -3.11
CA THR A 35 15.33 39.87 -2.42
C THR A 35 16.57 39.33 -1.68
N GLY A 36 16.71 38.00 -1.61
CA GLY A 36 17.90 37.34 -1.07
C GLY A 36 19.20 37.92 -1.68
N THR A 37 20.26 37.95 -0.94
CA THR A 37 21.53 38.55 -1.39
C THR A 37 22.64 37.50 -1.40
N PRO A 38 23.02 37.02 -2.59
CA PRO A 38 22.43 37.24 -3.93
C PRO A 38 21.05 36.59 -4.10
N PRO A 39 20.23 37.03 -5.09
CA PRO A 39 18.88 36.48 -5.30
C PRO A 39 18.89 35.07 -5.90
N SER A 40 20.03 34.64 -6.41
CA SER A 40 20.22 33.28 -6.92
C SER A 40 21.66 32.82 -6.76
N SER A 41 21.86 31.51 -6.70
CA SER A 41 23.16 30.87 -6.66
C SER A 41 23.13 29.54 -7.42
N SER A 42 24.30 28.90 -7.58
CA SER A 42 24.40 27.58 -8.15
C SER A 42 25.36 26.71 -7.34
N ILE A 43 25.02 25.43 -7.23
CA ILE A 43 25.84 24.43 -6.57
C ILE A 43 26.01 23.22 -7.46
N SER A 44 27.20 22.63 -7.47
CA SER A 44 27.51 21.40 -8.19
C SER A 44 28.27 20.43 -7.32
N SER A 45 28.38 19.18 -7.73
CA SER A 45 29.15 18.15 -7.03
C SER A 45 30.65 18.49 -6.88
N SER A 46 31.17 19.44 -7.66
CA SER A 46 32.55 19.91 -7.62
C SER A 46 32.72 21.28 -6.99
N SER A 47 31.63 21.98 -6.67
CA SER A 47 31.70 23.29 -5.99
C SER A 47 31.83 23.12 -4.48
N GLY A 48 32.40 24.13 -3.82
CA GLY A 48 32.31 24.25 -2.36
C GLY A 48 30.91 24.67 -1.90
N PRO A 49 30.69 24.81 -0.60
CA PRO A 49 29.46 25.34 -0.05
C PRO A 49 29.11 26.70 -0.67
N VAL A 50 27.80 26.91 -0.90
CA VAL A 50 27.26 28.22 -1.28
C VAL A 50 26.44 28.78 -0.12
N SER A 51 26.38 30.09 0.01
CA SER A 51 25.63 30.75 1.08
C SER A 51 25.04 32.07 0.63
N TRP A 52 23.94 32.46 1.27
CA TRP A 52 23.29 33.75 1.08
C TRP A 52 22.56 34.21 2.32
N ASP A 53 22.21 35.47 2.36
CA ASP A 53 21.39 36.06 3.41
C ASP A 53 19.99 36.31 2.89
N PHE A 54 18.99 35.91 3.65
CA PHE A 54 17.61 36.30 3.42
C PHE A 54 17.33 37.67 4.00
N ALA A 55 16.47 38.43 3.34
CA ALA A 55 15.96 39.67 3.89
C ALA A 55 15.16 39.41 5.17
N ALA A 56 15.08 40.41 6.04
CA ALA A 56 14.34 40.30 7.28
C ALA A 56 12.84 40.11 7.00
N VAL A 57 12.28 39.00 7.51
CA VAL A 57 10.87 38.66 7.45
C VAL A 57 10.27 38.66 8.86
N GLY A 58 8.99 39.05 8.98
CA GLY A 58 8.32 39.06 10.29
C GLY A 58 7.30 40.20 10.41
N GLY A 59 6.89 40.47 11.65
CA GLY A 59 5.79 41.37 11.99
C GLY A 59 4.47 40.67 12.23
N GLY A 60 4.49 39.33 12.38
CA GLY A 60 3.31 38.51 12.60
C GLY A 60 3.61 37.03 12.71
N THR A 61 2.56 36.26 12.54
CA THR A 61 2.59 34.79 12.46
C THR A 61 1.93 34.37 11.17
N VAL A 62 2.56 33.48 10.43
CA VAL A 62 1.95 32.83 9.28
C VAL A 62 1.74 31.37 9.64
N THR A 63 0.52 31.00 9.91
CA THR A 63 0.12 29.61 10.14
C THR A 63 -0.40 29.02 8.84
N ASN A 64 0.13 27.87 8.42
CA ASN A 64 -0.28 27.14 7.21
C ASN A 64 0.03 27.88 5.88
N VAL A 65 1.19 28.41 5.69
CA VAL A 65 1.63 28.79 4.35
C VAL A 65 2.22 27.56 3.70
N GLY A 66 1.36 26.82 2.95
CA GLY A 66 1.88 25.98 1.90
C GLY A 66 2.67 26.86 0.91
N ILE A 67 3.77 26.38 0.46
CA ILE A 67 4.70 27.07 -0.46
C ILE A 67 4.06 27.54 -1.76
N GLN A 68 2.98 26.89 -2.17
CA GLN A 68 2.19 27.24 -3.34
C GLN A 68 1.38 28.53 -3.15
N ASP A 69 1.33 29.05 -1.94
CA ASP A 69 0.52 30.20 -1.61
C ASP A 69 1.27 31.52 -1.80
N ILE A 70 0.52 32.56 -2.13
CA ILE A 70 1.06 33.91 -2.23
C ILE A 70 1.56 34.32 -0.84
N CYS A 71 2.86 34.48 -0.72
CA CYS A 71 3.45 34.98 0.52
C CYS A 71 2.98 36.41 0.81
N PRO A 72 2.46 36.70 2.01
CA PRO A 72 2.14 38.07 2.40
C PRO A 72 3.41 38.94 2.37
N PRO A 73 3.35 40.18 1.91
CA PRO A 73 4.50 41.08 1.86
C PRO A 73 5.22 41.20 3.21
N GLY A 74 6.53 40.97 3.20
CA GLY A 74 7.38 41.03 4.38
C GLY A 74 7.34 39.81 5.30
N MET A 75 6.59 38.75 4.93
CA MET A 75 6.51 37.50 5.71
C MET A 75 7.37 36.39 5.13
N CYS A 76 7.84 36.53 3.90
CA CYS A 76 8.73 35.58 3.25
C CYS A 76 9.78 36.29 2.40
N ASP A 77 10.86 35.59 2.10
CA ASP A 77 11.86 35.96 1.10
C ASP A 77 12.32 34.73 0.33
N ASP A 78 12.60 34.88 -0.95
CA ASP A 78 12.88 33.77 -1.86
C ASP A 78 14.29 33.85 -2.43
N HIS A 79 14.91 32.67 -2.68
CA HIS A 79 16.19 32.51 -3.34
C HIS A 79 16.14 31.35 -4.31
N ASP A 80 16.67 31.53 -5.53
CA ASP A 80 16.80 30.44 -6.51
C ASP A 80 18.16 29.75 -6.40
N LEU A 81 18.14 28.45 -6.12
CA LEU A 81 19.32 27.60 -6.11
C LEU A 81 19.33 26.68 -7.34
N THR A 82 20.27 26.88 -8.26
CA THR A 82 20.46 25.96 -9.37
C THR A 82 21.36 24.81 -8.96
N LEU A 83 20.80 23.61 -8.88
CA LEU A 83 21.53 22.36 -8.63
C LEU A 83 22.02 21.81 -9.97
N ILE A 84 23.32 21.52 -10.07
CA ILE A 84 23.97 21.01 -11.28
C ILE A 84 24.64 19.67 -10.98
N LEU A 85 24.12 18.60 -11.59
CA LEU A 85 24.73 17.28 -11.56
C LEU A 85 25.57 17.04 -12.82
N PRO A 86 26.55 16.11 -12.81
CA PRO A 86 27.38 15.76 -13.97
C PRO A 86 26.60 15.13 -15.12
N ALA A 87 25.42 14.58 -14.85
CA ALA A 87 24.47 13.99 -15.79
C ALA A 87 23.06 14.22 -15.25
N PRO A 88 22.00 14.09 -16.08
CA PRO A 88 20.62 14.14 -15.59
C PRO A 88 20.40 13.21 -14.41
N SER A 89 19.61 13.63 -13.43
CA SER A 89 19.38 12.94 -12.15
C SER A 89 19.12 11.43 -12.33
N VAL A 90 18.23 11.07 -13.25
CA VAL A 90 17.88 9.68 -13.57
C VAL A 90 19.10 8.83 -13.96
N THR A 91 20.05 9.40 -14.72
CA THR A 91 21.27 8.69 -15.11
C THR A 91 22.33 8.73 -14.02
N PHE A 92 22.48 9.88 -13.36
CA PHE A 92 23.46 10.07 -12.31
C PHE A 92 23.23 9.11 -11.14
N TYR A 93 21.98 8.97 -10.69
CA TYR A 93 21.62 8.15 -9.54
C TYR A 93 21.59 6.63 -9.80
N GLN A 94 21.90 6.18 -11.00
CA GLN A 94 22.15 4.75 -11.24
C GLN A 94 23.42 4.24 -10.55
N THR A 95 24.43 5.07 -10.43
CA THR A 95 25.75 4.68 -9.89
C THR A 95 26.23 5.55 -8.73
N MET A 96 25.59 6.68 -8.53
CA MET A 96 25.95 7.66 -7.49
C MET A 96 24.77 7.89 -6.56
N THR A 97 25.05 8.49 -5.44
CA THR A 97 24.06 9.12 -4.55
C THR A 97 24.54 10.51 -4.22
N ALA A 98 23.61 11.42 -3.93
CA ALA A 98 23.92 12.77 -3.49
C ALA A 98 23.09 13.14 -2.26
N LYS A 99 23.59 14.09 -1.49
CA LYS A 99 22.90 14.69 -0.37
C LYS A 99 23.04 16.20 -0.46
N LEU A 100 21.91 16.89 -0.62
CA LEU A 100 21.79 18.34 -0.53
C LEU A 100 21.41 18.68 0.90
N THR A 101 22.26 19.42 1.61
CA THR A 101 21.96 19.89 2.96
C THR A 101 21.87 21.39 2.95
N ILE A 102 20.75 21.94 3.39
CA ILE A 102 20.48 23.36 3.59
C ILE A 102 20.49 23.60 5.10
N THR A 103 21.51 24.29 5.59
CA THR A 103 21.56 24.73 6.98
C THR A 103 21.11 26.20 7.03
N TYR A 104 19.99 26.44 7.70
CA TYR A 104 19.31 27.71 7.77
C TYR A 104 19.35 28.20 9.23
N THR A 105 19.91 29.39 9.46
CA THR A 105 20.16 29.93 10.81
C THR A 105 19.67 31.36 10.93
N TRP A 106 19.15 31.72 12.11
CA TRP A 106 18.78 33.10 12.45
C TRP A 106 19.12 33.43 13.90
N THR A 107 19.18 34.73 14.21
CA THR A 107 19.36 35.17 15.58
C THR A 107 18.06 34.92 16.36
N ASN A 108 18.11 33.98 17.28
CA ASN A 108 16.98 33.66 18.13
C ASN A 108 16.76 34.72 19.21
N THR A 109 15.94 35.72 18.92
CA THR A 109 15.42 36.66 19.94
C THR A 109 13.97 36.25 20.21
N VAL A 110 13.72 35.74 21.40
CA VAL A 110 12.45 35.15 21.80
C VAL A 110 11.26 36.11 21.59
N PRO A 111 10.15 35.66 21.02
CA PRO A 111 9.91 34.39 20.36
C PRO A 111 10.05 34.57 18.84
N THR A 112 11.10 34.04 18.23
CA THR A 112 11.29 34.08 16.78
C THR A 112 11.45 32.66 16.27
N ASP A 113 10.61 32.28 15.33
CA ASP A 113 10.62 30.99 14.63
C ASP A 113 10.50 31.28 13.13
N LEU A 114 11.49 30.89 12.38
CA LEU A 114 11.56 31.01 10.94
C LEU A 114 11.67 29.62 10.34
N ASP A 115 10.84 29.34 9.36
CA ASP A 115 10.87 28.09 8.61
C ASP A 115 11.60 28.27 7.28
N VAL A 116 12.31 27.24 6.83
CA VAL A 116 12.84 27.16 5.48
C VAL A 116 12.14 26.06 4.69
N PHE A 117 11.70 26.41 3.49
CA PHE A 117 11.14 25.50 2.53
C PHE A 117 12.06 25.38 1.32
N ALA A 118 12.18 24.18 0.75
CA ALA A 118 12.92 23.94 -0.48
C ALA A 118 11.99 23.24 -1.47
N ILE A 119 11.66 23.94 -2.57
CA ILE A 119 10.79 23.41 -3.62
C ILE A 119 11.67 22.96 -4.77
N SER A 120 11.58 21.71 -5.11
CA SER A 120 12.31 21.13 -6.21
C SER A 120 11.80 21.63 -7.59
N PRO A 121 12.54 21.38 -8.68
CA PRO A 121 12.10 21.64 -10.05
C PRO A 121 10.80 20.95 -10.44
N SER A 122 10.44 19.85 -9.81
CA SER A 122 9.18 19.14 -10.03
C SER A 122 8.01 19.72 -9.23
N GLY A 123 8.29 20.63 -8.29
CA GLY A 123 7.31 21.23 -7.38
C GLY A 123 7.13 20.44 -6.07
N ALA A 124 7.97 19.43 -5.79
CA ALA A 124 7.97 18.75 -4.51
C ALA A 124 8.46 19.68 -3.39
N ASP A 125 7.81 19.61 -2.25
CA ASP A 125 8.11 20.38 -1.06
C ASP A 125 8.93 19.57 -0.06
N HIS A 126 10.11 20.06 0.30
CA HIS A 126 11.04 19.46 1.23
C HIS A 126 11.17 20.29 2.53
N GLY A 127 10.14 21.07 2.88
CA GLY A 127 10.11 21.94 4.05
C GLY A 127 9.66 21.26 5.33
N PRO A 128 9.27 22.06 6.35
CA PRO A 128 8.83 21.56 7.65
C PRO A 128 7.71 20.55 7.55
N GLY A 129 7.88 19.42 8.24
CA GLY A 129 6.93 18.30 8.22
C GLY A 129 7.20 17.27 7.13
N SER A 130 8.16 17.51 6.23
CA SER A 130 8.67 16.47 5.34
C SER A 130 9.69 15.58 6.08
N PRO A 131 9.95 14.36 5.58
CA PRO A 131 11.02 13.50 6.12
C PRO A 131 12.43 14.11 6.00
N ASP A 132 12.60 15.10 5.13
CA ASP A 132 13.88 15.78 4.90
C ASP A 132 14.17 16.86 5.93
N ASP A 133 13.19 17.28 6.73
CA ASP A 133 13.38 18.17 7.85
C ASP A 133 14.03 17.42 9.03
N THR A 134 15.31 17.75 9.26
CA THR A 134 16.12 17.17 10.34
C THR A 134 16.45 18.19 11.42
N SER A 135 15.66 19.23 11.57
CA SER A 135 15.86 20.35 12.48
C SER A 135 15.87 19.91 13.95
N THR A 136 16.78 20.44 14.75
CA THR A 136 17.05 19.95 16.12
C THR A 136 16.93 21.00 17.22
N GLY A 137 16.62 22.26 16.89
CA GLY A 137 16.56 23.27 17.93
C GLY A 137 16.26 24.70 17.48
N PRO A 138 16.07 25.62 18.42
CA PRO A 138 15.68 26.98 18.10
C PRO A 138 16.80 27.76 17.40
N GLY A 139 16.45 28.56 16.41
CA GLY A 139 17.41 29.41 15.68
C GLY A 139 18.19 28.69 14.59
N ILE A 140 17.85 27.44 14.30
CA ILE A 140 18.44 26.64 13.23
C ILE A 140 17.43 25.65 12.66
N GLU A 141 17.38 25.58 11.33
CA GLU A 141 16.75 24.49 10.61
C GLU A 141 17.73 23.82 9.66
N ILE A 142 17.53 22.54 9.43
CA ILE A 142 18.37 21.72 8.56
C ILE A 142 17.47 20.85 7.69
N LEU A 143 17.45 21.14 6.39
CA LEU A 143 16.83 20.26 5.40
C LEU A 143 17.93 19.39 4.78
N THR A 144 17.63 18.10 4.66
CA THR A 144 18.56 17.12 4.09
C THR A 144 17.87 16.28 3.04
N VAL A 145 17.99 16.70 1.78
CA VAL A 145 17.38 16.00 0.64
C VAL A 145 18.36 14.96 0.11
N THR A 146 17.93 13.73 0.07
CA THR A 146 18.69 12.61 -0.52
C THR A 146 18.33 12.47 -1.99
N ASP A 147 19.36 12.33 -2.83
CA ASP A 147 19.26 12.20 -4.30
C ASP A 147 18.45 13.35 -4.95
N PRO A 148 18.77 14.63 -4.66
CA PRO A 148 18.01 15.77 -5.16
C PRO A 148 18.07 15.87 -6.69
N VAL A 149 16.94 16.19 -7.34
CA VAL A 149 16.89 16.36 -8.80
C VAL A 149 17.65 17.62 -9.25
N ASP A 150 18.29 17.54 -10.41
CA ASP A 150 18.97 18.68 -11.03
C ASP A 150 17.96 19.72 -11.56
N GLY A 151 18.33 20.99 -11.50
CA GLY A 151 17.50 22.10 -11.94
C GLY A 151 17.43 23.25 -10.95
N VAL A 152 16.42 24.10 -11.09
CA VAL A 152 16.22 25.28 -10.21
C VAL A 152 15.30 24.93 -9.05
N TRP A 153 15.85 25.03 -7.86
CA TRP A 153 15.14 24.90 -6.60
C TRP A 153 14.74 26.26 -6.06
N HIS A 154 13.52 26.41 -5.60
CA HIS A 154 13.05 27.63 -4.94
C HIS A 154 13.18 27.46 -3.44
N ILE A 155 14.07 28.24 -2.80
CA ILE A 155 14.30 28.21 -1.37
C ILE A 155 13.61 29.41 -0.75
N ARG A 156 12.64 29.17 0.12
CA ARG A 156 11.82 30.21 0.76
C ARG A 156 12.03 30.25 2.26
N SER A 157 12.35 31.44 2.77
CA SER A 157 12.34 31.76 4.19
C SER A 157 10.96 32.27 4.58
N VAL A 158 10.36 31.74 5.64
CA VAL A 158 9.00 32.10 6.10
C VAL A 158 9.03 32.47 7.58
N ALA A 159 8.30 33.53 7.95
CA ALA A 159 8.09 33.89 9.35
C ALA A 159 6.96 33.04 9.97
N ALA A 160 7.27 31.85 10.51
CA ALA A 160 6.30 31.01 11.19
C ALA A 160 5.81 31.66 12.50
N LEU A 161 6.72 32.21 13.28
CA LEU A 161 6.44 33.07 14.43
C LEU A 161 7.54 34.13 14.57
N ALA A 162 7.34 35.31 14.01
CA ALA A 162 8.30 36.40 14.10
C ALA A 162 7.62 37.75 14.41
N PRO A 163 7.39 38.08 15.69
CA PRO A 163 6.75 39.36 16.08
C PRO A 163 7.54 40.58 15.63
N LEU A 164 8.85 40.45 15.51
CA LEU A 164 9.76 41.45 14.92
C LEU A 164 10.46 40.84 13.71
N PRO A 165 10.74 41.63 12.66
CA PRO A 165 11.49 41.16 11.53
C PRO A 165 12.85 40.56 11.90
N ALA A 166 13.15 39.37 11.41
CA ALA A 166 14.40 38.66 11.60
C ALA A 166 15.02 38.25 10.26
N SER A 167 16.32 38.38 10.13
CA SER A 167 17.09 37.92 8.98
C SER A 167 17.63 36.52 9.24
N ALA A 168 17.74 35.73 8.19
CA ALA A 168 18.30 34.40 8.24
C ALA A 168 19.47 34.24 7.27
N HIS A 169 20.35 33.32 7.58
CA HIS A 169 21.49 32.94 6.75
C HIS A 169 21.40 31.47 6.35
N ALA A 170 21.49 31.18 5.07
CA ALA A 170 21.52 29.83 4.54
C ALA A 170 22.94 29.45 4.10
N VAL A 171 23.34 28.24 4.44
CA VAL A 171 24.53 27.56 3.92
C VAL A 171 24.12 26.25 3.30
N VAL A 172 24.49 26.04 2.04
CA VAL A 172 24.11 24.82 1.29
C VAL A 172 25.36 24.05 0.90
N THR A 173 25.30 22.75 1.12
CA THR A 173 26.33 21.80 0.69
C THR A 173 25.73 20.72 -0.16
N LEU A 174 26.47 20.27 -1.18
CA LEU A 174 26.14 19.09 -1.98
C LEU A 174 27.29 18.10 -1.83
N THR A 175 26.99 16.93 -1.30
CA THR A 175 27.95 15.81 -1.20
C THR A 175 27.50 14.69 -2.11
N THR A 176 28.45 14.03 -2.77
CA THR A 176 28.17 12.87 -3.63
C THR A 176 29.03 11.68 -3.24
N ALA A 177 28.50 10.49 -3.38
CA ALA A 177 29.20 9.24 -3.14
C ALA A 177 28.82 8.20 -4.20
N ALA A 178 29.66 7.19 -4.38
CA ALA A 178 29.24 6.03 -5.16
C ALA A 178 28.04 5.39 -4.46
N ARG A 179 26.99 5.08 -5.20
CA ARG A 179 25.85 4.33 -4.66
C ARG A 179 26.38 2.97 -4.20
N PRO A 180 26.11 2.55 -2.97
CA PRO A 180 26.41 1.19 -2.57
C PRO A 180 25.75 0.25 -3.57
N THR A 181 26.54 -0.45 -4.37
CA THR A 181 26.00 -1.55 -5.16
C THR A 181 25.56 -2.58 -4.14
N ALA A 182 24.25 -2.85 -4.10
CA ALA A 182 23.82 -4.08 -3.46
C ALA A 182 24.72 -5.19 -4.02
N PRO A 183 25.29 -6.05 -3.19
CA PRO A 183 26.00 -7.21 -3.71
C PRO A 183 25.06 -7.87 -4.71
N PRO A 184 25.56 -8.30 -5.90
CA PRO A 184 24.71 -8.98 -6.85
C PRO A 184 23.96 -10.06 -6.06
N PRO A 185 22.63 -10.16 -6.19
CA PRO A 185 21.85 -11.10 -5.41
C PRO A 185 22.55 -12.45 -5.53
N SER A 186 22.90 -13.02 -4.41
CA SER A 186 23.51 -14.35 -4.40
C SER A 186 22.60 -15.25 -5.23
N PRO A 187 23.15 -16.09 -6.14
CA PRO A 187 22.32 -17.00 -6.90
C PRO A 187 21.33 -17.66 -5.95
N PRO A 188 20.03 -17.75 -6.28
CA PRO A 188 19.05 -18.33 -5.40
C PRO A 188 19.58 -19.66 -4.88
N ALA A 189 19.55 -19.87 -3.56
CA ALA A 189 19.99 -21.12 -2.98
C ALA A 189 19.27 -22.29 -3.68
N PRO A 190 19.92 -23.42 -3.94
CA PRO A 190 19.26 -24.56 -4.55
C PRO A 190 17.94 -24.87 -3.85
N GLY A 191 16.84 -24.88 -4.60
CA GLY A 191 15.48 -25.04 -4.06
C GLY A 191 14.82 -23.76 -3.52
N ALA A 192 15.40 -22.57 -3.76
CA ALA A 192 14.72 -21.31 -3.50
C ALA A 192 13.45 -21.21 -4.37
N PRO A 193 12.38 -20.56 -3.86
CA PRO A 193 11.17 -20.31 -4.63
C PRO A 193 11.47 -19.52 -5.91
N THR A 194 10.74 -19.84 -6.98
CA THR A 194 10.77 -19.12 -8.24
C THR A 194 9.35 -18.76 -8.65
N PHE A 195 9.19 -17.65 -9.37
CA PHE A 195 7.89 -17.09 -9.72
C PHE A 195 7.78 -16.86 -11.22
N VAL A 196 6.53 -16.89 -11.70
CA VAL A 196 6.11 -16.38 -13.01
C VAL A 196 5.00 -15.38 -12.76
N ASN A 197 5.11 -14.23 -13.44
CA ASN A 197 4.11 -13.17 -13.39
C ASN A 197 3.10 -13.36 -14.51
N TYR A 198 1.84 -13.35 -14.16
CA TYR A 198 0.70 -13.50 -15.07
C TYR A 198 -0.07 -12.19 -15.03
N ALA A 199 0.20 -11.34 -16.02
CA ALA A 199 -0.55 -10.11 -16.24
C ALA A 199 -1.91 -10.40 -16.86
N ALA A 200 -2.93 -9.64 -16.47
CA ALA A 200 -4.24 -9.72 -17.10
C ALA A 200 -4.14 -9.28 -18.58
N PRO A 201 -4.86 -9.94 -19.50
CA PRO A 201 -4.96 -9.48 -20.86
C PRO A 201 -5.69 -8.14 -20.96
N GLU A 202 -5.51 -7.44 -22.09
CA GLU A 202 -6.23 -6.21 -22.40
C GLU A 202 -7.75 -6.42 -22.41
N ASP A 203 -8.50 -5.36 -22.12
CA ASP A 203 -9.95 -5.36 -22.23
C ASP A 203 -10.42 -5.52 -23.70
N CYS A 204 -11.48 -6.27 -23.91
CA CYS A 204 -12.14 -6.35 -25.20
C CYS A 204 -12.93 -5.07 -25.48
N THR A 205 -12.36 -4.15 -26.23
CA THR A 205 -13.01 -2.89 -26.61
C THR A 205 -13.40 -2.89 -28.09
N ALA A 206 -14.68 -2.64 -28.40
CA ALA A 206 -15.10 -2.47 -29.79
C ALA A 206 -14.58 -1.13 -30.36
N PRO A 207 -14.09 -1.06 -31.63
CA PRO A 207 -14.07 -2.11 -32.65
C PRO A 207 -12.82 -3.01 -32.62
N ASN A 208 -11.85 -2.74 -31.74
CA ASN A 208 -10.58 -3.48 -31.67
C ASN A 208 -10.65 -4.51 -30.54
N THR A 209 -10.95 -5.76 -30.88
CA THR A 209 -10.90 -6.89 -29.96
C THR A 209 -9.62 -7.68 -30.21
N PRO A 210 -8.52 -7.43 -29.45
CA PRO A 210 -7.31 -8.21 -29.60
C PRO A 210 -7.56 -9.69 -29.24
N PRO A 211 -6.89 -10.64 -29.90
CA PRO A 211 -7.00 -12.03 -29.53
C PRO A 211 -6.65 -12.25 -28.04
N GLY A 212 -7.52 -12.96 -27.31
CA GLY A 212 -7.31 -13.25 -25.90
C GLY A 212 -7.68 -12.13 -24.92
N CYS A 213 -8.29 -11.05 -25.40
CA CYS A 213 -8.79 -9.99 -24.52
C CYS A 213 -9.87 -10.50 -23.55
N ILE A 214 -10.01 -9.84 -22.41
CA ILE A 214 -11.06 -10.14 -21.44
C ILE A 214 -12.39 -9.52 -21.87
N GLN A 215 -13.43 -10.32 -21.88
CA GLN A 215 -14.80 -9.84 -22.08
C GLN A 215 -15.33 -9.22 -20.79
N PRO A 216 -15.95 -8.04 -20.84
CA PRO A 216 -16.60 -7.47 -19.68
C PRO A 216 -17.67 -8.41 -19.10
N ALA A 217 -17.81 -8.45 -17.79
CA ALA A 217 -18.90 -9.15 -17.12
C ALA A 217 -20.26 -8.59 -17.51
N LEU A 218 -21.31 -9.36 -17.29
CA LEU A 218 -22.69 -8.95 -17.57
C LEU A 218 -23.03 -7.63 -16.84
N GLY A 219 -23.46 -6.65 -17.62
CA GLY A 219 -23.80 -5.31 -17.11
C GLY A 219 -22.63 -4.33 -17.02
N SER A 220 -21.43 -4.75 -17.43
CA SER A 220 -20.27 -3.85 -17.60
C SER A 220 -19.99 -3.57 -19.08
N THR A 221 -19.29 -2.49 -19.35
CA THR A 221 -18.81 -2.13 -20.70
C THR A 221 -17.31 -2.37 -20.88
N THR A 222 -16.58 -2.58 -19.78
CA THR A 222 -15.12 -2.81 -19.73
C THR A 222 -14.82 -3.85 -18.67
N ALA A 223 -13.72 -4.57 -18.80
CA ALA A 223 -13.21 -5.45 -17.76
C ALA A 223 -12.25 -4.73 -16.79
N SER A 224 -11.81 -3.54 -17.15
CA SER A 224 -10.97 -2.67 -16.30
C SER A 224 -9.72 -3.33 -15.70
N THR A 225 -8.98 -4.09 -16.52
CA THR A 225 -7.77 -4.81 -16.08
C THR A 225 -6.63 -3.88 -15.62
N HIS A 226 -6.67 -2.62 -16.06
CA HIS A 226 -5.74 -1.55 -15.68
C HIS A 226 -6.21 -0.71 -14.47
N GLY A 227 -7.16 -1.21 -13.70
CA GLY A 227 -7.67 -0.52 -12.50
C GLY A 227 -7.40 -1.30 -11.21
N ALA A 228 -6.31 -2.05 -11.14
CA ALA A 228 -6.03 -2.98 -10.05
C ALA A 228 -5.21 -2.36 -8.90
N GLY A 229 -5.25 -1.06 -8.70
CA GLY A 229 -4.75 -0.49 -7.43
C GLY A 229 -5.48 -1.13 -6.25
N GLU A 230 -4.75 -1.44 -5.16
CA GLU A 230 -5.27 -2.21 -4.01
C GLU A 230 -5.84 -3.58 -4.40
N PRO A 231 -5.10 -4.43 -5.11
CA PRO A 231 -5.63 -5.73 -5.51
C PRO A 231 -5.74 -6.66 -4.31
N SER A 232 -6.88 -7.36 -4.20
CA SER A 232 -7.04 -8.43 -3.22
C SER A 232 -7.18 -9.77 -3.94
N ILE A 233 -6.64 -10.87 -3.37
CA ILE A 233 -6.50 -12.16 -4.04
C ILE A 233 -6.99 -13.32 -3.16
N GLY A 234 -7.65 -14.30 -3.77
CA GLY A 234 -8.05 -15.55 -3.11
C GLY A 234 -7.97 -16.74 -4.06
N VAL A 235 -7.98 -17.96 -3.52
CA VAL A 235 -8.00 -19.20 -4.30
C VAL A 235 -9.04 -20.15 -3.75
N ASN A 236 -9.97 -20.58 -4.60
CA ASN A 236 -10.87 -21.68 -4.27
C ASN A 236 -10.12 -23.03 -4.34
N TRP A 237 -9.92 -23.68 -3.20
CA TRP A 237 -9.13 -24.92 -3.12
C TRP A 237 -9.83 -26.13 -3.77
N ASN A 238 -11.16 -26.12 -3.89
CA ASN A 238 -11.86 -27.21 -4.57
C ASN A 238 -11.62 -27.18 -6.08
N THR A 239 -11.77 -25.99 -6.69
CA THR A 239 -11.68 -25.83 -8.14
C THR A 239 -10.28 -25.42 -8.60
N GLY A 240 -9.46 -24.83 -7.71
CA GLY A 240 -8.15 -24.27 -8.00
C GLY A 240 -8.18 -22.94 -8.75
N LYS A 241 -9.37 -22.34 -8.89
CA LYS A 241 -9.50 -21.02 -9.51
C LYS A 241 -9.04 -19.95 -8.56
N ALA A 242 -8.21 -19.04 -9.07
CA ALA A 242 -7.82 -17.84 -8.36
C ALA A 242 -8.74 -16.68 -8.73
N PHE A 243 -8.87 -15.72 -7.82
CA PHE A 243 -9.61 -14.48 -8.02
C PHE A 243 -8.71 -13.32 -7.61
N ILE A 244 -8.77 -12.24 -8.38
CA ILE A 244 -8.11 -10.98 -8.06
C ILE A 244 -9.08 -9.82 -8.32
N GLU A 245 -9.14 -8.88 -7.37
CA GLU A 245 -9.91 -7.65 -7.58
C GLU A 245 -9.10 -6.66 -8.41
N ALA A 246 -9.78 -6.02 -9.36
CA ALA A 246 -9.29 -4.90 -10.15
C ALA A 246 -10.34 -3.79 -10.08
N GLY A 247 -10.20 -2.89 -9.12
CA GLY A 247 -11.25 -1.94 -8.77
C GLY A 247 -12.55 -2.68 -8.40
N ASN A 248 -13.65 -2.42 -9.10
CA ASN A 248 -14.92 -3.09 -8.88
C ASN A 248 -15.13 -4.35 -9.75
N HIS A 249 -14.06 -4.90 -10.33
CA HIS A 249 -14.09 -6.12 -11.13
C HIS A 249 -13.40 -7.26 -10.39
N THR A 250 -14.06 -8.41 -10.33
CA THR A 250 -13.50 -9.65 -9.79
C THR A 250 -13.04 -10.51 -10.96
N LEU A 251 -11.74 -10.54 -11.21
CA LEU A 251 -11.14 -11.31 -12.28
C LEU A 251 -10.86 -12.73 -11.80
N ARG A 252 -11.48 -13.72 -12.46
CA ARG A 252 -11.23 -15.14 -12.21
C ARG A 252 -10.10 -15.65 -13.09
N VAL A 253 -9.17 -16.39 -12.51
CA VAL A 253 -8.01 -16.93 -13.23
C VAL A 253 -7.96 -18.45 -13.08
N THR A 254 -7.92 -19.14 -14.21
CA THR A 254 -7.72 -20.59 -14.27
C THR A 254 -6.34 -20.90 -14.80
N PHE A 255 -5.53 -21.57 -14.00
CA PHE A 255 -4.17 -21.98 -14.40
C PHE A 255 -4.16 -23.38 -14.99
N ASN A 256 -3.54 -23.52 -16.17
CA ASN A 256 -3.26 -24.81 -16.77
C ASN A 256 -1.87 -25.30 -16.36
N ASP A 257 -1.80 -26.15 -15.36
CA ASP A 257 -0.56 -26.78 -14.87
C ASP A 257 -0.11 -27.97 -15.73
N SER A 258 -0.76 -28.30 -16.84
CA SER A 258 -0.34 -29.36 -17.76
C SER A 258 0.83 -28.96 -18.64
N VAL A 259 1.17 -27.67 -18.69
CA VAL A 259 2.30 -27.10 -19.43
C VAL A 259 3.25 -26.37 -18.49
N THR A 260 4.49 -26.14 -18.92
CA THR A 260 5.53 -25.48 -18.11
C THR A 260 6.21 -24.37 -18.92
N PRO A 261 6.16 -23.10 -18.47
CA PRO A 261 5.35 -22.60 -17.35
C PRO A 261 3.87 -22.78 -17.61
N ALA A 262 3.06 -22.82 -16.53
CA ALA A 262 1.62 -22.88 -16.64
C ALA A 262 1.09 -21.69 -17.48
N THR A 263 -0.01 -21.89 -18.19
CA THR A 263 -0.75 -20.78 -18.82
C THR A 263 -1.90 -20.34 -17.92
N ALA A 264 -2.35 -19.09 -18.07
CA ALA A 264 -3.47 -18.52 -17.32
C ALA A 264 -4.61 -18.14 -18.27
N PHE A 265 -5.82 -18.48 -17.90
CA PHE A 265 -7.05 -18.05 -18.57
C PHE A 265 -7.81 -17.11 -17.64
N TRP A 266 -8.16 -15.91 -18.14
CA TRP A 266 -8.75 -14.82 -17.40
C TRP A 266 -10.19 -14.57 -17.82
N GLU A 267 -11.05 -14.32 -16.84
CA GLU A 267 -12.47 -14.01 -17.03
C GLU A 267 -12.89 -12.92 -16.05
N ASP A 268 -13.66 -11.94 -16.50
CA ASP A 268 -14.30 -10.97 -15.61
C ASP A 268 -15.60 -11.58 -15.06
N GLN A 269 -15.61 -11.86 -13.77
CA GLN A 269 -16.74 -12.42 -13.04
C GLN A 269 -17.30 -11.40 -12.03
N ARG A 270 -17.28 -10.14 -12.38
CA ARG A 270 -17.76 -9.04 -11.55
C ARG A 270 -19.12 -9.33 -10.95
N SER A 271 -19.26 -9.12 -9.65
CA SER A 271 -20.56 -9.09 -8.99
C SER A 271 -21.42 -7.94 -9.51
N LEU A 272 -22.69 -8.20 -9.81
CA LEU A 272 -23.66 -7.14 -10.18
C LEU A 272 -23.90 -6.13 -9.05
N PHE A 273 -23.48 -6.46 -7.84
CA PHE A 273 -23.57 -5.60 -6.65
C PHE A 273 -22.32 -4.71 -6.48
N ALA A 274 -21.24 -4.98 -7.19
CA ALA A 274 -20.03 -4.16 -7.19
C ALA A 274 -20.17 -2.97 -8.15
N ARG A 275 -20.55 -1.80 -7.65
CA ARG A 275 -20.83 -0.60 -8.46
C ARG A 275 -19.70 0.41 -8.47
N VAL A 276 -19.15 0.67 -7.30
CA VAL A 276 -18.04 1.60 -7.08
C VAL A 276 -17.10 0.91 -6.11
N SER A 277 -15.81 1.05 -6.32
CA SER A 277 -14.80 0.61 -5.36
C SER A 277 -13.83 1.73 -5.07
N LEU A 278 -13.66 2.02 -3.78
CA LEU A 278 -12.55 2.81 -3.27
C LEU A 278 -11.48 1.89 -2.66
N ASP A 279 -11.91 0.80 -1.98
CA ASP A 279 -11.02 -0.23 -1.41
C ASP A 279 -11.63 -1.61 -1.73
N PRO A 280 -11.22 -2.29 -2.80
CA PRO A 280 -11.74 -3.60 -3.13
C PRO A 280 -11.10 -4.68 -2.24
N ILE A 281 -11.92 -5.48 -1.56
CA ILE A 281 -11.45 -6.58 -0.74
C ILE A 281 -12.08 -7.88 -1.18
N LEU A 282 -11.24 -8.91 -1.34
CA LEU A 282 -11.65 -10.26 -1.64
C LEU A 282 -11.19 -11.21 -0.53
N PHE A 283 -12.08 -12.08 -0.09
CA PHE A 283 -11.75 -13.14 0.82
C PHE A 283 -12.34 -14.45 0.33
N THR A 284 -11.52 -15.47 0.18
CA THR A 284 -11.99 -16.83 -0.07
C THR A 284 -11.82 -17.65 1.21
N ASP A 285 -12.95 -18.14 1.75
CA ASP A 285 -12.96 -19.12 2.83
C ASP A 285 -12.55 -20.47 2.24
N ASP A 286 -11.25 -20.58 1.97
CA ASP A 286 -10.64 -21.74 1.32
C ASP A 286 -10.78 -23.02 2.16
N GLY A 287 -10.46 -24.14 1.66
CA GLY A 287 -10.58 -25.40 2.38
C GLY A 287 -9.51 -25.66 3.45
N HIS A 288 -8.64 -24.69 3.77
CA HIS A 288 -7.45 -24.93 4.59
C HIS A 288 -7.79 -25.44 6.00
N PHE A 289 -8.75 -24.84 6.66
CA PHE A 289 -9.19 -25.25 8.02
C PHE A 289 -10.64 -25.73 8.05
N GLY A 290 -11.13 -26.33 6.96
CA GLY A 290 -12.51 -26.80 6.84
C GLY A 290 -13.46 -25.76 6.25
N GLY A 291 -12.95 -24.73 5.60
CA GLY A 291 -13.70 -23.73 4.87
C GLY A 291 -14.56 -24.32 3.75
N THR A 292 -15.53 -23.56 3.29
CA THR A 292 -16.52 -23.97 2.29
C THR A 292 -16.11 -23.63 0.86
N ASN A 293 -15.00 -22.91 0.67
CA ASN A 293 -14.55 -22.31 -0.60
C ASN A 293 -15.48 -21.20 -1.13
N ARG A 294 -16.29 -20.58 -0.25
CA ARG A 294 -17.05 -19.38 -0.54
C ARG A 294 -16.11 -18.22 -0.75
N THR A 295 -16.34 -17.45 -1.81
CA THR A 295 -15.58 -16.23 -2.09
C THR A 295 -16.45 -15.01 -1.86
N PHE A 296 -15.95 -14.06 -1.10
CA PHE A 296 -16.57 -12.77 -0.82
C PHE A 296 -15.89 -11.69 -1.64
N SER A 297 -16.66 -10.74 -2.17
CA SER A 297 -16.21 -9.50 -2.77
C SER A 297 -16.86 -8.34 -2.04
N SER A 298 -16.08 -7.44 -1.51
CA SER A 298 -16.51 -6.26 -0.75
C SER A 298 -15.96 -5.00 -1.40
N GLN A 299 -16.84 -4.02 -1.58
CA GLN A 299 -16.53 -2.76 -2.27
C GLN A 299 -16.91 -1.58 -1.38
N LEU A 300 -15.97 -0.69 -1.12
CA LEU A 300 -16.22 0.53 -0.37
C LEU A 300 -16.78 1.62 -1.31
N ASN A 301 -17.91 2.21 -0.95
CA ASN A 301 -18.53 3.30 -1.73
C ASN A 301 -18.53 4.65 -0.99
N GLY A 302 -17.61 4.84 -0.05
CA GLY A 302 -17.39 6.07 0.70
C GLY A 302 -18.21 6.22 1.99
N VAL A 303 -19.37 5.55 2.12
CA VAL A 303 -20.22 5.63 3.32
C VAL A 303 -20.75 4.27 3.76
N THR A 304 -20.62 3.25 2.93
CA THR A 304 -21.06 1.88 3.20
C THR A 304 -20.29 0.91 2.31
N SER A 305 -20.38 -0.38 2.59
CA SER A 305 -19.81 -1.43 1.76
C SER A 305 -20.90 -2.17 1.01
N GLU A 306 -20.62 -2.49 -0.24
CA GLU A 306 -21.39 -3.43 -1.04
C GLU A 306 -20.70 -4.79 -0.95
N LEU A 307 -21.25 -5.70 -0.18
CA LEU A 307 -20.70 -7.04 0.03
C LEU A 307 -21.56 -8.09 -0.65
N SER A 308 -20.93 -8.98 -1.37
CA SER A 308 -21.56 -10.14 -2.01
C SER A 308 -20.66 -11.38 -1.88
N PHE A 309 -21.24 -12.56 -2.10
CA PHE A 309 -20.47 -13.80 -2.12
C PHE A 309 -20.91 -14.73 -3.24
N THR A 310 -20.03 -15.65 -3.60
CA THR A 310 -20.25 -16.71 -4.58
C THR A 310 -19.85 -18.08 -4.02
N ASP A 311 -20.64 -19.11 -4.35
CA ASP A 311 -20.32 -20.51 -4.06
C ASP A 311 -20.03 -21.31 -5.35
N ASP A 312 -20.03 -20.65 -6.52
CA ASP A 312 -19.89 -21.27 -7.84
C ASP A 312 -18.83 -20.56 -8.71
N ASP A 313 -17.77 -20.11 -8.07
CA ASP A 313 -16.63 -19.44 -8.73
C ASP A 313 -17.00 -18.18 -9.53
N GLY A 314 -17.94 -17.38 -9.03
CA GLY A 314 -18.33 -16.12 -9.63
C GLY A 314 -19.35 -16.23 -10.76
N ASN A 315 -19.83 -17.45 -11.10
CA ASN A 315 -20.90 -17.60 -12.12
C ASN A 315 -22.23 -17.00 -11.62
N SER A 316 -22.44 -16.98 -10.31
CA SER A 316 -23.52 -16.24 -9.65
C SER A 316 -23.05 -15.62 -8.36
N TRP A 317 -23.64 -14.46 -8.02
CA TRP A 317 -23.35 -13.72 -6.79
C TRP A 317 -24.65 -13.49 -6.00
N LEU A 318 -24.55 -13.60 -4.69
CA LEU A 318 -25.63 -13.28 -3.76
C LEU A 318 -25.20 -12.09 -2.89
N PRO A 319 -26.06 -11.06 -2.76
CA PRO A 319 -25.76 -9.95 -1.88
C PRO A 319 -25.86 -10.40 -0.42
N THR A 320 -25.08 -9.78 0.44
CA THR A 320 -25.27 -9.91 1.89
C THR A 320 -26.20 -8.81 2.40
N GLN A 321 -26.61 -8.92 3.66
CA GLN A 321 -27.35 -7.85 4.34
C GLN A 321 -26.58 -6.52 4.37
N GLY A 322 -25.31 -6.55 3.99
CA GLY A 322 -24.37 -5.48 4.29
C GLY A 322 -23.75 -5.68 5.65
N SER A 323 -22.78 -4.86 5.98
CA SER A 323 -21.97 -5.04 7.17
C SER A 323 -22.72 -4.84 8.50
N GLY A 324 -23.93 -4.25 8.49
CA GLY A 324 -24.61 -3.82 9.73
C GLY A 324 -23.83 -2.79 10.54
N GLN A 325 -22.77 -2.24 9.95
CA GLN A 325 -21.83 -1.33 10.57
C GLN A 325 -22.36 0.09 10.56
N PRO A 326 -21.95 0.92 11.52
CA PRO A 326 -21.85 2.34 11.27
C PRO A 326 -21.06 2.53 9.98
N ALA A 327 -21.47 3.45 9.13
CA ALA A 327 -20.83 3.71 7.87
C ALA A 327 -19.30 3.72 8.05
N GLY A 328 -18.62 2.70 7.54
CA GLY A 328 -17.18 2.69 7.47
C GLY A 328 -16.76 3.78 6.52
N VAL A 329 -15.75 4.52 6.89
CA VAL A 329 -15.25 5.61 6.06
C VAL A 329 -13.98 5.22 5.35
N ASP A 330 -13.34 4.11 5.78
CA ASP A 330 -12.07 3.67 5.23
C ASP A 330 -11.70 2.25 5.66
N HIS A 331 -10.81 1.59 4.91
CA HIS A 331 -10.16 0.32 5.24
C HIS A 331 -11.10 -0.77 5.73
N GLN A 332 -12.06 -1.14 4.89
CA GLN A 332 -12.84 -2.33 5.14
C GLN A 332 -11.97 -3.58 4.97
N SER A 333 -12.30 -4.64 5.68
CA SER A 333 -11.66 -5.94 5.54
C SER A 333 -12.65 -7.06 5.79
N VAL A 334 -12.60 -8.10 4.98
CA VAL A 334 -13.37 -9.34 5.17
C VAL A 334 -12.40 -10.49 5.38
N GLY A 335 -12.67 -11.31 6.38
CA GLY A 335 -11.88 -12.51 6.64
C GLY A 335 -12.64 -13.47 7.54
N GLY A 336 -12.15 -14.68 7.67
CA GLY A 336 -12.84 -15.69 8.47
C GLY A 336 -11.98 -16.88 8.80
N GLY A 337 -12.56 -17.81 9.55
CA GLY A 337 -11.93 -19.05 9.95
C GLY A 337 -12.69 -19.76 11.06
N PRO A 338 -12.11 -20.83 11.64
CA PRO A 338 -12.75 -21.59 12.69
C PRO A 338 -13.23 -20.73 13.87
N TYR A 339 -14.27 -21.17 14.55
CA TYR A 339 -14.69 -20.54 15.81
C TYR A 339 -13.72 -20.83 16.95
N ALA A 340 -13.46 -19.84 17.80
CA ALA A 340 -12.88 -20.08 19.12
C ALA A 340 -13.87 -20.88 19.99
N VAL A 341 -13.33 -21.74 20.86
CA VAL A 341 -14.15 -22.59 21.75
C VAL A 341 -14.55 -21.82 23.01
N PRO A 342 -15.86 -21.81 23.34
CA PRO A 342 -16.99 -22.48 22.70
C PRO A 342 -17.48 -21.72 21.45
N ALA A 343 -17.84 -22.47 20.41
CA ALA A 343 -18.50 -21.89 19.25
C ALA A 343 -19.90 -21.38 19.61
N PRO A 344 -20.44 -20.35 18.93
CA PRO A 344 -21.81 -19.89 19.14
C PRO A 344 -22.82 -21.00 18.86
N SER A 345 -23.81 -21.14 19.74
CA SER A 345 -24.81 -22.22 19.69
C SER A 345 -25.76 -22.12 18.47
N VAL A 346 -25.79 -20.98 17.80
CA VAL A 346 -26.68 -20.67 16.68
C VAL A 346 -25.96 -20.61 15.33
N SER A 347 -24.67 -20.96 15.28
CA SER A 347 -23.92 -20.94 14.02
C SER A 347 -24.47 -21.97 13.03
N THR A 348 -24.71 -21.53 11.79
CA THR A 348 -25.17 -22.37 10.68
C THR A 348 -24.11 -22.53 9.58
N TYR A 349 -22.95 -21.91 9.77
CA TYR A 349 -21.79 -21.94 8.90
C TYR A 349 -20.57 -22.41 9.69
N PRO A 350 -19.64 -23.17 9.11
CA PRO A 350 -18.54 -23.78 9.86
C PRO A 350 -17.54 -22.76 10.41
N HIS A 351 -17.44 -21.58 9.80
CA HIS A 351 -16.48 -20.54 10.15
C HIS A 351 -17.18 -19.25 10.62
N ALA A 352 -16.55 -18.53 11.51
CA ALA A 352 -16.86 -17.13 11.78
C ALA A 352 -16.38 -16.28 10.60
N ILE A 353 -17.26 -15.47 10.02
CA ILE A 353 -16.89 -14.47 9.02
C ILE A 353 -16.94 -13.10 9.68
N TYR A 354 -15.83 -12.37 9.56
CA TYR A 354 -15.69 -11.03 10.11
C TYR A 354 -15.71 -10.00 8.98
N TYR A 355 -16.43 -8.93 9.21
CA TYR A 355 -16.31 -7.69 8.48
C TYR A 355 -15.79 -6.62 9.43
N CYS A 356 -14.65 -6.04 9.13
CA CYS A 356 -14.03 -4.99 9.92
C CYS A 356 -13.90 -3.72 9.08
N SER A 357 -14.11 -2.55 9.68
CA SER A 357 -13.93 -1.26 9.01
C SER A 357 -13.61 -0.17 10.01
N GLN A 358 -12.99 0.89 9.55
CA GLN A 358 -12.66 2.06 10.34
C GLN A 358 -13.68 3.17 10.08
N ASP A 359 -14.17 3.78 11.16
CA ASP A 359 -14.88 5.06 11.11
C ASP A 359 -14.00 6.21 11.62
N ILE A 360 -14.60 7.38 11.86
CA ILE A 360 -13.87 8.60 12.28
C ILE A 360 -13.24 8.45 13.68
N VAL A 361 -13.77 7.59 14.56
CA VAL A 361 -13.40 7.54 15.99
C VAL A 361 -12.87 6.20 16.45
N THR A 362 -13.14 5.11 15.73
CA THR A 362 -12.67 3.76 16.08
C THR A 362 -12.77 2.82 14.89
N ALA A 363 -12.16 1.64 15.01
CA ALA A 363 -12.43 0.54 14.12
C ALA A 363 -13.38 -0.46 14.77
N PHE A 364 -14.24 -1.06 13.95
CA PHE A 364 -15.25 -2.03 14.37
C PHE A 364 -15.08 -3.34 13.64
N CYS A 365 -15.41 -4.44 14.28
CA CYS A 365 -15.63 -5.72 13.61
C CYS A 365 -17.03 -6.23 13.91
N SER A 366 -17.75 -6.63 12.88
CA SER A 366 -18.98 -7.42 12.95
C SER A 366 -18.69 -8.87 12.62
N ARG A 367 -19.36 -9.80 13.28
CA ARG A 367 -19.28 -11.23 12.97
C ARG A 367 -20.57 -11.72 12.36
N SER A 368 -20.42 -12.58 11.37
CA SER A 368 -21.48 -13.42 10.81
C SER A 368 -21.29 -14.85 11.26
N ASP A 369 -22.39 -15.49 11.68
CA ASP A 369 -22.45 -16.91 12.09
C ASP A 369 -23.21 -17.76 11.04
N ASP A 370 -23.61 -17.17 9.90
CA ASP A 370 -24.38 -17.79 8.82
C ASP A 370 -23.66 -17.68 7.45
N GLY A 371 -22.35 -17.50 7.46
CA GLY A 371 -21.54 -17.44 6.25
C GLY A 371 -21.68 -16.15 5.46
N GLY A 372 -21.90 -15.04 6.13
CA GLY A 372 -21.97 -13.71 5.55
C GLY A 372 -23.36 -13.31 5.06
N LEU A 373 -24.40 -14.12 5.30
CA LEU A 373 -25.79 -13.72 4.96
C LEU A 373 -26.25 -12.55 5.81
N THR A 374 -25.96 -12.61 7.13
CA THR A 374 -26.23 -11.53 8.07
C THR A 374 -25.02 -11.29 8.97
N PHE A 375 -24.86 -10.05 9.42
CA PHE A 375 -23.84 -9.65 10.35
C PHE A 375 -24.44 -9.14 11.65
N GLY A 376 -23.84 -9.49 12.77
CA GLY A 376 -24.16 -8.96 14.10
C GLY A 376 -23.72 -7.48 14.24
N PRO A 377 -23.92 -6.90 15.43
CA PRO A 377 -23.49 -5.53 15.67
C PRO A 377 -21.97 -5.39 15.59
N GLY A 378 -21.52 -4.23 15.12
CA GLY A 378 -20.12 -3.85 15.14
C GLY A 378 -19.62 -3.59 16.56
N LEU A 379 -18.59 -4.30 16.96
CA LEU A 379 -17.94 -4.10 18.25
C LEU A 379 -16.61 -3.36 18.03
N PRO A 380 -16.31 -2.31 18.82
CA PRO A 380 -15.05 -1.57 18.69
C PRO A 380 -13.88 -2.49 19.05
N ILE A 381 -12.84 -2.48 18.21
CA ILE A 381 -11.64 -3.29 18.42
C ILE A 381 -10.50 -2.51 19.08
N TYR A 382 -10.51 -1.20 18.94
CA TYR A 382 -9.68 -0.22 19.67
C TYR A 382 -10.31 1.16 19.54
N ILE A 383 -9.81 2.12 20.31
CA ILE A 383 -10.27 3.51 20.25
C ILE A 383 -9.11 4.40 19.78
N PHE A 384 -9.41 5.33 18.89
CA PHE A 384 -8.51 6.42 18.51
C PHE A 384 -9.24 7.76 18.55
N THR A 385 -8.51 8.87 18.57
CA THR A 385 -9.10 10.20 18.42
C THR A 385 -8.38 10.95 17.33
N THR A 386 -9.14 11.76 16.63
CA THR A 386 -8.59 12.73 15.67
C THR A 386 -8.20 13.99 16.44
N VAL A 387 -6.91 14.28 16.53
CA VAL A 387 -6.39 15.53 17.06
C VAL A 387 -5.77 16.31 15.90
N SER A 388 -6.32 17.46 15.59
CA SER A 388 -5.85 18.31 14.47
C SER A 388 -5.79 17.60 13.10
N GLY A 389 -6.77 16.71 12.81
CA GLY A 389 -6.86 16.00 11.54
C GLY A 389 -5.93 14.78 11.42
N VAL A 390 -5.19 14.43 12.48
CA VAL A 390 -4.31 13.25 12.50
C VAL A 390 -4.87 12.20 13.44
N ASN A 391 -5.10 10.99 12.92
CA ASN A 391 -5.48 9.84 13.73
C ASN A 391 -4.31 9.43 14.62
N ARG A 392 -4.48 9.50 15.93
CA ARG A 392 -3.45 9.13 16.91
C ARG A 392 -4.01 8.17 17.96
N PRO A 393 -3.20 7.19 18.39
CA PRO A 393 -3.53 6.44 19.62
C PRO A 393 -3.51 7.39 20.81
N VAL A 394 -4.50 7.25 21.71
CA VAL A 394 -4.71 8.19 22.83
C VAL A 394 -4.19 7.68 24.16
N ALA A 395 -3.97 6.39 24.29
CA ALA A 395 -3.49 5.74 25.51
C ALA A 395 -2.85 4.38 25.18
N PRO A 396 -2.04 3.82 26.07
CA PRO A 396 -1.56 2.45 25.91
C PRO A 396 -2.73 1.45 25.68
N GLY A 397 -2.56 0.57 24.69
CA GLY A 397 -3.58 -0.39 24.30
C GLY A 397 -4.64 0.15 23.34
N THR A 398 -4.45 1.34 22.78
CA THR A 398 -5.26 1.89 21.68
C THR A 398 -4.42 1.98 20.40
N CYS A 399 -5.07 2.05 19.24
CA CYS A 399 -4.40 2.23 17.94
C CYS A 399 -4.94 3.47 17.23
N GLY A 400 -4.18 3.97 16.30
CA GLY A 400 -4.57 5.03 15.37
C GLY A 400 -4.07 4.69 13.98
N GLY A 401 -4.53 5.41 12.96
CA GLY A 401 -4.22 5.08 11.57
C GLY A 401 -5.06 3.93 11.04
N LEU A 402 -4.70 3.47 9.86
CA LEU A 402 -5.43 2.46 9.11
C LEU A 402 -5.07 1.06 9.62
N HIS A 403 -5.96 0.10 9.40
CA HIS A 403 -5.73 -1.29 9.79
C HIS A 403 -5.60 -2.18 8.54
N GLY A 404 -4.75 -3.19 8.60
CA GLY A 404 -4.67 -4.21 7.57
C GLY A 404 -5.79 -5.26 7.69
N HIS A 405 -5.69 -6.33 6.93
CA HIS A 405 -6.73 -7.32 6.75
C HIS A 405 -6.94 -8.20 7.98
N VAL A 406 -8.21 -8.46 8.33
CA VAL A 406 -8.58 -9.40 9.40
C VAL A 406 -8.20 -10.84 9.00
N ARG A 407 -7.57 -11.56 9.94
CA ARG A 407 -7.21 -12.98 9.78
C ARG A 407 -7.63 -13.77 11.02
N VAL A 408 -7.93 -15.06 10.83
CA VAL A 408 -8.34 -15.95 11.91
C VAL A 408 -7.40 -17.15 11.93
N SER A 409 -6.89 -17.49 13.13
CA SER A 409 -6.03 -18.66 13.31
C SER A 409 -6.83 -19.96 13.49
N PRO A 410 -6.19 -21.14 13.35
CA PRO A 410 -6.87 -22.43 13.51
C PRO A 410 -7.58 -22.63 14.84
N ASP A 411 -7.17 -21.94 15.90
CA ASP A 411 -7.84 -21.98 17.22
C ASP A 411 -8.99 -20.98 17.36
N GLY A 412 -9.36 -20.29 16.26
CA GLY A 412 -10.43 -19.32 16.23
C GLY A 412 -10.09 -17.92 16.76
N THR A 413 -8.82 -17.66 17.07
CA THR A 413 -8.40 -16.32 17.46
C THR A 413 -8.39 -15.40 16.24
N ALA A 414 -9.11 -14.28 16.32
CA ALA A 414 -9.14 -13.25 15.29
C ALA A 414 -8.10 -12.16 15.54
N TYR A 415 -7.50 -11.65 14.46
CA TYR A 415 -6.43 -10.65 14.47
C TYR A 415 -6.74 -9.56 13.46
N VAL A 416 -6.59 -8.29 13.87
CA VAL A 416 -6.61 -7.13 12.97
C VAL A 416 -5.32 -6.33 13.21
N PRO A 417 -4.39 -6.32 12.27
CA PRO A 417 -3.11 -5.60 12.43
C PRO A 417 -3.33 -4.10 12.24
N ASN A 418 -2.48 -3.29 12.88
CA ASN A 418 -2.49 -1.84 12.74
C ASN A 418 -1.07 -1.31 12.94
N GLU A 419 -0.68 -0.32 12.17
CA GLU A 419 0.68 0.21 12.23
C GLU A 419 0.95 1.19 13.38
N LYS A 420 -0.09 1.81 13.94
CA LYS A 420 0.03 2.89 14.94
C LYS A 420 -0.65 2.53 16.26
N CYS A 421 -0.16 1.50 16.95
CA CYS A 421 -0.64 1.13 18.28
C CYS A 421 0.29 1.66 19.38
N MET A 422 -0.27 2.22 20.44
CA MET A 422 0.53 2.77 21.54
C MET A 422 0.90 1.69 22.56
N ASP A 423 2.20 1.53 22.82
CA ASP A 423 2.70 0.64 23.86
C ASP A 423 2.55 1.25 25.27
N ALA A 424 2.93 0.48 26.30
CA ALA A 424 2.86 0.92 27.69
C ALA A 424 3.74 2.14 28.02
N ASN A 425 4.71 2.45 27.18
CA ASN A 425 5.62 3.59 27.34
C ASN A 425 5.18 4.82 26.54
N GLY A 426 4.04 4.75 25.85
CA GLY A 426 3.54 5.83 25.00
C GLY A 426 4.22 5.92 23.63
N ILE A 427 4.89 4.85 23.18
CA ILE A 427 5.55 4.80 21.86
C ILE A 427 4.58 4.17 20.85
N SER A 428 4.45 4.80 19.68
CA SER A 428 3.66 4.28 18.56
C SER A 428 4.43 3.16 17.86
N ARG A 429 3.78 2.00 17.71
CA ARG A 429 4.37 0.77 17.17
C ARG A 429 3.40 0.03 16.28
N PRO A 430 3.87 -0.71 15.26
CA PRO A 430 3.08 -1.78 14.66
C PRO A 430 2.58 -2.75 15.72
N GLY A 431 1.32 -3.15 15.61
CA GLY A 431 0.67 -4.03 16.56
C GLY A 431 -0.54 -4.73 15.97
N VAL A 432 -1.31 -5.37 16.82
CA VAL A 432 -2.48 -6.15 16.43
C VAL A 432 -3.55 -6.11 17.50
N ALA A 433 -4.80 -5.90 17.09
CA ALA A 433 -5.96 -6.16 17.92
C ALA A 433 -6.28 -7.65 17.86
N VAL A 434 -6.44 -8.30 19.02
CA VAL A 434 -6.59 -9.75 19.17
C VAL A 434 -7.87 -10.07 19.91
N SER A 435 -8.68 -10.95 19.34
CA SER A 435 -9.86 -11.52 20.00
C SER A 435 -9.75 -13.05 20.05
N ALA A 436 -9.86 -13.63 21.25
CA ALA A 436 -9.86 -15.08 21.45
C ALA A 436 -11.24 -15.63 21.86
N ASP A 437 -12.29 -14.83 21.71
CA ASP A 437 -13.66 -15.11 22.13
C ASP A 437 -14.69 -14.82 21.03
N ASN A 438 -14.34 -15.12 19.80
CA ASN A 438 -15.21 -14.92 18.63
C ASN A 438 -15.62 -13.45 18.41
N GLY A 439 -14.69 -12.50 18.61
CA GLY A 439 -14.90 -11.08 18.36
C GLY A 439 -15.69 -10.34 19.45
N LEU A 440 -15.94 -10.95 20.61
CA LEU A 440 -16.68 -10.31 21.69
C LEU A 440 -15.83 -9.29 22.46
N THR A 441 -14.56 -9.60 22.69
CA THR A 441 -13.60 -8.69 23.32
C THR A 441 -12.28 -8.64 22.56
N TRP A 442 -11.61 -7.49 22.60
CA TRP A 442 -10.38 -7.24 21.88
C TRP A 442 -9.31 -6.65 22.79
N VAL A 443 -8.06 -7.04 22.57
CA VAL A 443 -6.88 -6.49 23.25
C VAL A 443 -5.81 -6.15 22.25
N VAL A 444 -5.16 -5.00 22.41
CA VAL A 444 -4.07 -4.55 21.55
C VAL A 444 -2.73 -5.07 22.06
N ARG A 445 -1.89 -5.54 21.16
CA ARG A 445 -0.54 -6.06 21.41
C ARG A 445 0.44 -5.51 20.38
N THR A 446 1.54 -4.95 20.84
CA THR A 446 2.52 -4.24 20.00
C THR A 446 3.80 -5.04 19.84
N VAL A 447 4.51 -4.81 18.72
CA VAL A 447 5.84 -5.37 18.46
C VAL A 447 6.89 -4.49 19.18
N PRO A 448 7.62 -4.99 20.18
CA PRO A 448 8.39 -4.14 21.08
C PRO A 448 9.64 -3.51 20.48
N ASP A 449 10.21 -4.07 19.41
CA ASP A 449 11.40 -3.55 18.72
C ASP A 449 11.08 -2.84 17.39
N ALA A 450 9.80 -2.53 17.15
CA ALA A 450 9.33 -1.80 15.99
C ALA A 450 8.95 -0.35 16.33
N GLN A 451 8.92 0.51 15.33
CA GLN A 451 8.38 1.86 15.40
C GLN A 451 7.54 2.13 14.15
N SER A 452 6.43 2.83 14.32
CA SER A 452 5.53 3.20 13.23
C SER A 452 6.20 4.16 12.26
N ILE A 453 5.96 3.95 10.96
CA ILE A 453 6.36 4.88 9.91
C ILE A 453 5.28 5.95 9.71
N SER A 454 5.62 7.08 9.12
CA SER A 454 4.68 8.13 8.71
C SER A 454 5.14 8.71 7.37
N PRO A 455 4.27 8.73 6.33
CA PRO A 455 2.91 8.18 6.31
C PRO A 455 2.90 6.66 6.52
N GLY A 456 1.74 6.12 6.83
CA GLY A 456 1.61 4.72 7.18
C GLY A 456 1.50 3.79 5.98
N SER A 457 2.04 2.57 6.16
CA SER A 457 1.81 1.44 5.27
C SER A 457 1.13 0.33 6.08
N ASP A 458 0.10 -0.28 5.53
CA ASP A 458 -0.68 -1.30 6.23
C ASP A 458 0.19 -2.49 6.63
N PRO A 459 0.17 -2.89 7.91
CA PRO A 459 0.80 -4.14 8.30
C PRO A 459 -0.12 -5.32 7.99
N SER A 460 0.47 -6.47 7.73
CA SER A 460 -0.26 -7.71 7.46
C SER A 460 0.07 -8.80 8.48
N ILE A 461 -0.92 -9.65 8.77
CA ILE A 461 -0.76 -10.76 9.72
C ILE A 461 -1.26 -12.07 9.11
N ALA A 462 -0.55 -13.16 9.42
CA ALA A 462 -1.00 -14.51 9.08
C ALA A 462 -0.79 -15.48 10.23
N ALA A 463 -1.60 -16.52 10.28
CA ALA A 463 -1.48 -17.60 11.25
C ALA A 463 -1.17 -18.93 10.56
N GLY A 464 -0.13 -19.61 11.03
CA GLY A 464 0.21 -20.96 10.60
C GLY A 464 -0.63 -22.04 11.30
N ALA A 465 -0.52 -23.27 10.83
CA ALA A 465 -1.34 -24.40 11.29
C ALA A 465 -1.27 -24.69 12.81
N ASN A 466 -0.26 -24.21 13.52
CA ASN A 466 -0.11 -24.33 14.97
C ASN A 466 -0.39 -23.02 15.74
N ASN A 467 -1.14 -22.08 15.14
CA ASN A 467 -1.41 -20.75 15.68
C ASN A 467 -0.16 -19.84 15.86
N THR A 468 0.97 -20.19 15.24
CA THR A 468 2.09 -19.24 15.12
C THR A 468 1.65 -18.09 14.23
N ILE A 469 1.77 -16.87 14.73
CA ILE A 469 1.44 -15.67 13.96
C ILE A 469 2.72 -14.97 13.47
N TYR A 470 2.62 -14.43 12.27
CA TYR A 470 3.65 -13.67 11.56
C TYR A 470 3.09 -12.29 11.26
N LEU A 471 3.73 -11.24 11.75
CA LEU A 471 3.33 -9.85 11.49
C LEU A 471 4.40 -9.18 10.63
N GLY A 472 4.03 -8.87 9.37
CA GLY A 472 4.85 -8.12 8.43
C GLY A 472 4.47 -6.65 8.45
N TYR A 473 5.44 -5.74 8.37
CA TYR A 473 5.22 -4.31 8.41
C TYR A 473 6.40 -3.53 7.82
N VAL A 474 6.16 -2.29 7.45
CA VAL A 474 7.21 -1.32 7.13
C VAL A 474 7.56 -0.56 8.41
N ASN A 475 8.84 -0.51 8.77
CA ASN A 475 9.31 0.14 9.98
C ASN A 475 9.73 1.59 9.69
N VAL A 476 9.86 2.42 10.72
CA VAL A 476 10.23 3.84 10.61
C VAL A 476 11.52 4.11 9.81
N ASP A 477 12.40 3.12 9.69
CA ASP A 477 13.60 3.17 8.86
C ASP A 477 13.36 2.82 7.38
N GLY A 478 12.10 2.68 6.95
CA GLY A 478 11.69 2.33 5.58
C GLY A 478 11.81 0.83 5.26
N HIS A 479 12.35 0.00 6.15
CA HIS A 479 12.64 -1.39 5.88
C HIS A 479 11.43 -2.31 6.10
N ALA A 480 11.25 -3.30 5.21
CA ALA A 480 10.29 -4.39 5.38
C ALA A 480 10.76 -5.33 6.49
N LYS A 481 10.01 -5.38 7.59
CA LYS A 481 10.33 -6.22 8.75
C LYS A 481 9.21 -7.19 9.08
N ILE A 482 9.58 -8.30 9.70
CA ILE A 482 8.65 -9.32 10.13
C ILE A 482 8.98 -9.83 11.53
N ALA A 483 7.98 -9.87 12.39
CA ALA A 483 8.03 -10.43 13.74
C ALA A 483 7.18 -11.69 13.83
N VAL A 484 7.54 -12.62 14.72
CA VAL A 484 6.86 -13.90 14.91
C VAL A 484 6.47 -14.04 16.38
N SER A 485 5.24 -14.50 16.63
CA SER A 485 4.75 -14.84 17.97
C SER A 485 4.10 -16.23 17.97
N GLN A 486 4.28 -16.98 19.06
CA GLN A 486 3.68 -18.30 19.28
C GLN A 486 2.63 -18.29 20.39
N ASP A 487 2.30 -17.11 20.91
CA ASP A 487 1.40 -16.93 22.03
C ASP A 487 0.43 -15.76 21.81
N ARG A 488 -0.06 -15.64 20.57
CA ARG A 488 -1.06 -14.64 20.16
C ARG A 488 -0.58 -13.20 20.33
N GLY A 489 0.75 -12.94 20.16
CA GLY A 489 1.32 -11.60 20.26
C GLY A 489 1.68 -11.13 21.67
N LEU A 490 1.63 -12.02 22.69
CA LEU A 490 2.11 -11.67 24.04
C LEU A 490 3.63 -11.47 24.06
N HIS A 491 4.35 -12.34 23.33
CA HIS A 491 5.79 -12.21 23.11
C HIS A 491 6.11 -12.33 21.63
N TRP A 492 7.02 -11.49 21.20
CA TRP A 492 7.47 -11.43 19.82
C TRP A 492 8.94 -11.81 19.70
N SER A 493 9.29 -12.48 18.61
CA SER A 493 10.70 -12.61 18.22
C SER A 493 11.29 -11.23 17.92
N LYS A 494 12.62 -11.11 17.95
CA LYS A 494 13.27 -9.96 17.33
C LYS A 494 12.91 -9.91 15.84
N SER A 495 12.46 -8.75 15.39
CA SER A 495 12.07 -8.52 13.99
C SER A 495 13.22 -8.77 13.04
N LYS A 496 12.91 -9.35 11.89
CA LYS A 496 13.86 -9.64 10.81
C LYS A 496 13.62 -8.69 9.66
N ASP A 497 14.68 -8.10 9.17
CA ASP A 497 14.69 -7.33 7.94
C ASP A 497 14.73 -8.30 6.74
N ALA A 498 13.68 -8.30 5.95
CA ALA A 498 13.54 -9.16 4.78
C ALA A 498 14.26 -8.60 3.55
N GLY A 499 14.53 -7.28 3.53
CA GLY A 499 15.13 -6.56 2.40
C GLY A 499 16.65 -6.61 2.35
N THR A 500 17.31 -6.98 3.46
CA THR A 500 18.78 -6.99 3.56
C THR A 500 19.50 -7.68 2.37
N PRO A 501 19.04 -8.85 1.84
CA PRO A 501 19.75 -9.52 0.74
C PRO A 501 19.79 -8.71 -0.57
N PHE A 502 18.87 -7.77 -0.75
CA PHE A 502 18.75 -6.92 -1.94
C PHE A 502 19.13 -5.45 -1.66
N GLY A 503 19.59 -5.14 -0.45
CA GLY A 503 19.95 -3.78 -0.07
C GLY A 503 18.76 -2.81 -0.08
N THR A 504 17.56 -3.31 0.16
CA THR A 504 16.33 -2.51 0.20
C THR A 504 16.45 -1.44 1.26
N GLN A 505 16.20 -0.18 0.88
CA GLN A 505 16.20 0.99 1.75
C GLN A 505 14.79 1.49 2.02
N ASN A 506 13.86 1.26 1.08
CA ASN A 506 12.45 1.58 1.24
C ASN A 506 11.59 0.40 0.81
N ALA A 507 10.48 0.21 1.51
CA ALA A 507 9.50 -0.83 1.24
C ALA A 507 8.08 -0.28 1.40
N GLU A 508 7.14 -0.89 0.66
CA GLU A 508 5.70 -0.61 0.72
C GLU A 508 4.90 -1.92 0.60
N PHE A 509 3.65 -1.90 1.01
CA PHE A 509 2.66 -2.96 0.80
C PHE A 509 3.07 -4.32 1.36
N ALA A 510 3.28 -4.35 2.66
CA ALA A 510 3.69 -5.53 3.42
C ALA A 510 2.56 -6.55 3.54
N GLU A 511 2.72 -7.77 2.96
CA GLU A 511 1.70 -8.82 2.99
C GLU A 511 2.26 -10.17 3.42
N VAL A 512 1.55 -10.89 4.30
CA VAL A 512 1.99 -12.16 4.89
C VAL A 512 0.97 -13.26 4.70
N ILE A 513 1.45 -14.46 4.34
CA ILE A 513 0.66 -15.69 4.36
C ILE A 513 1.43 -16.80 5.09
N ALA A 514 0.73 -17.68 5.79
CA ALA A 514 1.33 -18.82 6.47
C ALA A 514 0.67 -20.14 6.02
N GLY A 515 1.42 -21.20 6.13
CA GLY A 515 0.96 -22.55 5.85
C GLY A 515 1.19 -23.47 7.04
N ASP A 516 2.06 -24.49 6.87
CA ASP A 516 2.44 -25.41 7.94
C ASP A 516 3.07 -24.70 9.15
N ASN A 517 3.19 -25.41 10.25
CA ASN A 517 3.63 -24.90 11.57
C ASN A 517 4.86 -24.00 11.57
N ASN A 518 5.74 -24.19 10.59
CA ASN A 518 7.03 -23.50 10.51
C ASN A 518 7.24 -22.73 9.21
N ARG A 519 6.20 -22.59 8.38
CA ARG A 519 6.29 -22.02 7.03
C ARG A 519 5.43 -20.79 6.86
N ALA A 520 6.02 -19.74 6.33
CA ALA A 520 5.33 -18.51 5.94
C ALA A 520 6.06 -17.84 4.78
N ALA A 521 5.34 -16.99 4.06
CA ALA A 521 5.87 -16.09 3.05
C ALA A 521 5.47 -14.64 3.37
N PHE A 522 6.38 -13.71 3.10
CA PHE A 522 6.22 -12.28 3.31
C PHE A 522 6.55 -11.54 2.02
N ALA A 523 5.57 -10.93 1.40
CA ALA A 523 5.69 -10.14 0.17
C ALA A 523 5.70 -8.65 0.49
N TYR A 524 6.43 -7.86 -0.29
CA TYR A 524 6.46 -6.41 -0.22
C TYR A 524 7.05 -5.83 -1.51
N LEU A 525 6.68 -4.60 -1.86
CA LEU A 525 7.44 -3.83 -2.84
C LEU A 525 8.67 -3.25 -2.15
N GLY A 526 9.81 -3.30 -2.80
CA GLY A 526 11.05 -2.79 -2.25
C GLY A 526 11.93 -2.12 -3.29
N THR A 527 12.74 -1.15 -2.84
CA THR A 527 13.73 -0.46 -3.67
C THR A 527 15.01 -0.23 -2.88
N PRO A 528 16.20 -0.33 -3.52
CA PRO A 528 17.48 0.04 -2.91
C PRO A 528 17.70 1.56 -2.89
N THR A 529 16.77 2.36 -3.41
CA THR A 529 16.84 3.82 -3.37
C THR A 529 16.35 4.30 -2.01
N ALA A 530 17.16 5.11 -1.33
CA ALA A 530 16.80 5.80 -0.11
C ALA A 530 16.11 7.13 -0.42
N GLY A 531 15.46 7.73 0.56
CA GLY A 531 14.79 9.03 0.47
C GLY A 531 13.29 8.93 0.70
N ASP A 532 12.58 10.03 0.50
CA ASP A 532 11.13 10.13 0.68
C ASP A 532 10.38 9.48 -0.47
N THR A 533 9.75 8.34 -0.22
CA THR A 533 8.97 7.58 -1.20
C THR A 533 7.75 8.33 -1.72
N GLN A 534 7.26 9.31 -0.97
CA GLN A 534 6.09 10.13 -1.31
C GLN A 534 6.45 11.31 -2.22
N SER A 535 7.73 11.68 -2.28
CA SER A 535 8.18 12.82 -3.08
C SER A 535 8.05 12.55 -4.57
N ALA A 536 7.51 13.49 -5.33
CA ALA A 536 7.47 13.44 -6.80
C ALA A 536 8.88 13.33 -7.43
N ASP A 537 9.93 13.69 -6.69
CA ASP A 537 11.33 13.58 -7.10
C ASP A 537 11.95 12.21 -6.81
N PHE A 538 11.25 11.34 -6.12
CA PHE A 538 11.77 10.02 -5.79
C PHE A 538 12.00 9.20 -7.06
N LEU A 539 13.23 8.68 -7.22
CA LEU A 539 13.66 7.94 -8.41
C LEU A 539 13.83 6.44 -8.14
N GLY A 540 13.03 5.89 -7.24
CA GLY A 540 13.07 4.47 -6.89
C GLY A 540 12.69 3.58 -8.07
N ILE A 541 13.31 2.40 -8.14
CA ILE A 541 12.90 1.30 -9.00
C ILE A 541 12.40 0.21 -8.06
N TRP A 542 11.13 -0.10 -8.15
CA TRP A 542 10.46 -1.00 -7.21
C TRP A 542 10.28 -2.37 -7.81
N HIS A 543 10.62 -3.38 -7.02
CA HIS A 543 10.44 -4.78 -7.34
C HIS A 543 9.55 -5.46 -6.29
N LEU A 544 8.85 -6.51 -6.70
CA LEU A 544 8.14 -7.38 -5.78
C LEU A 544 9.12 -8.39 -5.19
N TYR A 545 9.40 -8.27 -3.90
CA TYR A 545 10.19 -9.23 -3.14
C TYR A 545 9.32 -10.14 -2.31
N ILE A 546 9.70 -11.42 -2.22
CA ILE A 546 8.97 -12.40 -1.43
C ILE A 546 9.97 -13.18 -0.58
N ALA A 547 9.88 -13.05 0.73
CA ALA A 547 10.71 -13.74 1.70
C ALA A 547 10.01 -14.98 2.24
N PHE A 548 10.71 -16.09 2.35
CA PHE A 548 10.19 -17.36 2.84
C PHE A 548 10.92 -17.80 4.10
N THR A 549 10.16 -18.34 5.05
CA THR A 549 10.72 -19.09 6.17
C THR A 549 10.21 -20.52 6.16
N TYR A 550 11.08 -21.45 6.59
CA TYR A 550 10.77 -22.87 6.74
C TYR A 550 11.12 -23.38 8.15
N ASN A 551 11.32 -22.45 9.09
CA ASN A 551 11.78 -22.73 10.45
C ASN A 551 11.25 -21.74 11.48
N THR A 552 10.00 -21.33 11.33
CA THR A 552 9.29 -20.43 12.27
C THR A 552 10.00 -19.07 12.38
N GLY A 553 10.39 -18.46 11.25
CA GLY A 553 10.98 -17.13 11.19
C GLY A 553 12.42 -17.02 11.70
N ARG A 554 13.10 -18.12 12.02
CA ARG A 554 14.50 -18.07 12.45
C ARG A 554 15.43 -17.58 11.35
N THR A 555 15.17 -18.05 10.12
CA THR A 555 15.84 -17.58 8.89
C THR A 555 14.82 -17.30 7.81
N TRP A 556 15.15 -16.36 6.95
CA TRP A 556 14.35 -15.97 5.80
C TRP A 556 15.20 -16.05 4.54
N THR A 557 14.60 -16.47 3.45
CA THR A 557 15.18 -16.47 2.10
C THR A 557 14.32 -15.57 1.25
N THR A 558 14.84 -14.44 0.83
CA THR A 558 14.13 -13.48 -0.02
C THR A 558 14.48 -13.75 -1.48
N VAL A 559 13.50 -13.67 -2.35
CA VAL A 559 13.63 -13.74 -3.80
C VAL A 559 13.01 -12.50 -4.44
N ASP A 560 13.56 -12.07 -5.56
CA ASP A 560 12.96 -11.06 -6.43
C ASP A 560 12.01 -11.78 -7.38
N ALA A 561 10.72 -11.46 -7.32
CA ALA A 561 9.70 -12.05 -8.18
C ALA A 561 9.55 -11.31 -9.52
N THR A 562 10.12 -10.11 -9.65
CA THR A 562 10.04 -9.25 -10.84
C THR A 562 11.41 -8.75 -11.33
N PRO A 563 12.44 -9.62 -11.45
CA PRO A 563 13.85 -9.19 -11.63
C PRO A 563 14.13 -8.45 -12.95
N SER A 564 13.28 -8.59 -13.95
CA SER A 564 13.41 -7.95 -15.26
C SER A 564 12.23 -7.02 -15.61
N ASP A 565 11.28 -6.88 -14.70
CA ASP A 565 10.01 -6.17 -14.91
C ASP A 565 9.67 -5.41 -13.63
N PRO A 566 10.17 -4.17 -13.46
CA PRO A 566 9.92 -3.41 -12.24
C PRO A 566 8.44 -3.06 -12.11
N VAL A 567 7.89 -3.24 -10.91
CA VAL A 567 6.48 -2.94 -10.63
C VAL A 567 6.18 -1.45 -10.71
N GLN A 568 7.12 -0.60 -10.32
CA GLN A 568 6.97 0.86 -10.36
C GLN A 568 8.32 1.54 -10.57
N ARG A 569 8.30 2.71 -11.19
CA ARG A 569 9.42 3.66 -11.24
C ARG A 569 8.99 5.00 -10.69
N GLY A 570 9.82 5.61 -9.85
CA GLY A 570 9.50 6.85 -9.15
C GLY A 570 8.86 6.62 -7.79
N CYS A 571 8.03 7.57 -7.37
CA CYS A 571 7.37 7.56 -6.08
C CYS A 571 6.22 6.52 -6.00
N ILE A 572 5.84 6.20 -4.76
CA ILE A 572 4.58 5.56 -4.41
C ILE A 572 3.90 6.46 -3.39
N TRP A 573 2.69 6.91 -3.68
CA TRP A 573 1.93 7.80 -2.82
C TRP A 573 0.80 7.06 -2.12
N ASN A 574 0.84 6.98 -0.80
CA ASN A 574 -0.14 6.31 0.05
C ASN A 574 -0.81 7.24 1.09
N SER A 575 -0.67 8.56 0.93
CA SER A 575 -1.26 9.55 1.85
C SER A 575 -2.66 10.02 1.45
N GLY A 576 -3.36 9.27 0.61
CA GLY A 576 -4.70 9.61 0.14
C GLY A 576 -4.71 10.72 -0.92
N GLY A 577 -5.92 11.11 -1.35
CA GLY A 577 -6.11 12.17 -2.35
C GLY A 577 -5.69 11.78 -3.77
N SER A 578 -5.44 12.79 -4.62
CA SER A 578 -5.04 12.60 -6.02
C SER A 578 -3.57 12.96 -6.21
N ASN A 579 -2.78 11.99 -6.65
CA ASN A 579 -1.35 12.16 -6.94
C ASN A 579 -0.98 11.23 -8.11
N PRO A 580 -0.10 11.63 -9.06
CA PRO A 580 0.36 10.76 -10.14
C PRO A 580 0.95 9.42 -9.66
N CYS A 581 1.60 9.39 -8.48
CA CYS A 581 2.19 8.19 -7.90
C CYS A 581 1.21 7.36 -7.07
N ARG A 582 -0.09 7.66 -7.09
CA ARG A 582 -1.14 6.89 -6.39
C ARG A 582 -1.79 5.82 -7.28
N ASN A 583 -1.18 5.49 -8.38
CA ASN A 583 -1.70 4.46 -9.29
C ASN A 583 -1.79 3.06 -8.66
N LEU A 584 -0.89 2.73 -7.73
CA LEU A 584 -0.90 1.44 -7.02
C LEU A 584 -1.84 1.41 -5.80
N LEU A 585 -2.31 2.58 -5.34
CA LEU A 585 -3.09 2.80 -4.13
C LEU A 585 -2.34 2.34 -2.85
N ASP A 586 -2.95 1.55 -1.93
CA ASP A 586 -2.44 1.44 -0.56
C ASP A 586 -1.94 0.04 -0.18
N PHE A 587 -2.29 -1.04 -0.92
CA PHE A 587 -1.83 -2.39 -0.59
C PHE A 587 -1.74 -3.34 -1.80
N ASN A 588 -1.05 -4.44 -1.63
CA ASN A 588 -1.15 -5.68 -2.41
C ASN A 588 -1.86 -6.75 -1.55
N ASP A 589 -1.99 -7.99 -2.05
CA ASP A 589 -2.48 -9.10 -1.21
C ASP A 589 -1.80 -10.42 -1.59
N ILE A 590 -1.81 -11.37 -0.67
CA ILE A 590 -1.12 -12.64 -0.80
C ILE A 590 -2.02 -13.81 -0.37
N THR A 591 -1.95 -14.90 -1.10
CA THR A 591 -2.66 -16.14 -0.78
C THR A 591 -1.82 -17.38 -1.03
N VAL A 592 -2.32 -18.54 -0.64
CA VAL A 592 -1.71 -19.84 -0.90
C VAL A 592 -2.73 -20.80 -1.49
N ASP A 593 -2.34 -21.55 -2.52
CA ASP A 593 -3.20 -22.58 -3.07
C ASP A 593 -3.10 -23.91 -2.29
N LYS A 594 -3.98 -24.85 -2.59
CA LYS A 594 -4.03 -26.17 -1.93
C LYS A 594 -2.76 -27.00 -2.08
N PHE A 595 -1.86 -26.61 -2.97
CA PHE A 595 -0.57 -27.26 -3.17
C PHE A 595 0.56 -26.58 -2.40
N GLY A 596 0.25 -25.51 -1.66
CA GLY A 596 1.22 -24.74 -0.91
C GLY A 596 2.01 -23.74 -1.76
N ARG A 597 1.56 -23.46 -2.99
CA ARG A 597 2.16 -22.42 -3.83
C ARG A 597 1.67 -21.05 -3.40
N VAL A 598 2.59 -20.12 -3.27
CA VAL A 598 2.28 -18.72 -2.95
C VAL A 598 1.85 -17.99 -4.22
N LEU A 599 0.80 -17.21 -4.11
CA LEU A 599 0.33 -16.27 -5.13
C LEU A 599 0.24 -14.87 -4.50
N VAL A 600 0.80 -13.88 -5.19
CA VAL A 600 0.70 -12.46 -4.81
C VAL A 600 -0.05 -11.73 -5.90
N GLY A 601 -1.18 -11.12 -5.56
CA GLY A 601 -1.88 -10.17 -6.40
C GLY A 601 -1.25 -8.78 -6.22
N TYR A 602 -0.84 -8.17 -7.31
CA TYR A 602 -0.26 -6.82 -7.28
C TYR A 602 -0.70 -6.01 -8.50
N ALA A 603 -0.74 -4.70 -8.33
CA ALA A 603 -0.88 -3.77 -9.43
C ALA A 603 0.49 -3.54 -10.07
N ASP A 604 0.61 -3.77 -11.37
CA ASP A 604 1.81 -3.44 -12.13
C ASP A 604 1.68 -2.02 -12.68
N GLY A 605 2.45 -1.10 -12.10
CA GLY A 605 2.45 0.32 -12.43
C GLY A 605 3.39 0.70 -13.57
N CYS A 606 4.26 -0.21 -14.01
CA CYS A 606 5.29 0.07 -15.01
C CYS A 606 5.22 -0.95 -16.15
N THR A 607 4.31 -0.73 -17.10
CA THR A 607 4.06 -1.62 -18.24
C THR A 607 4.69 -1.12 -19.54
N GLY A 608 4.69 -1.95 -20.58
CA GLY A 608 5.08 -1.56 -21.94
C GLY A 608 6.45 -0.88 -22.03
N SER A 609 6.49 0.39 -22.47
CA SER A 609 7.76 1.13 -22.63
C SER A 609 8.46 1.45 -21.31
N CYS A 610 7.73 1.60 -20.23
CA CYS A 610 8.27 1.88 -18.89
C CYS A 610 9.25 0.81 -18.42
N VAL A 611 9.01 -0.45 -18.74
CA VAL A 611 9.84 -1.59 -18.29
C VAL A 611 11.33 -1.39 -18.64
N ASN A 612 11.62 -0.88 -19.83
CA ASN A 612 12.98 -0.76 -20.35
C ASN A 612 13.50 0.68 -20.42
N ASP A 613 12.64 1.68 -20.23
CA ASP A 613 13.03 3.09 -20.31
C ASP A 613 13.13 3.72 -18.93
N VAL A 614 14.36 3.82 -18.43
CA VAL A 614 14.65 4.38 -17.10
C VAL A 614 14.30 5.88 -16.96
N SER A 615 14.01 6.56 -18.06
CA SER A 615 13.56 7.96 -18.03
C SER A 615 12.08 8.12 -17.73
N GLN A 616 11.31 7.03 -17.81
CA GLN A 616 9.88 7.01 -17.53
C GLN A 616 9.65 6.68 -16.04
N ASN A 617 8.81 7.47 -15.40
CA ASN A 617 8.39 7.26 -14.03
C ASN A 617 6.95 7.73 -13.81
N ALA A 618 6.39 7.44 -12.64
CA ALA A 618 5.00 7.74 -12.32
C ALA A 618 4.63 9.23 -12.38
N THR A 619 5.58 10.15 -12.20
CA THR A 619 5.32 11.60 -12.24
C THR A 619 5.41 12.21 -13.64
N THR A 620 6.32 11.74 -14.46
CA THR A 620 6.66 12.38 -15.75
C THR A 620 6.50 11.46 -16.95
N GLY A 621 6.21 10.19 -16.73
CA GLY A 621 6.09 9.17 -17.76
C GLY A 621 4.73 9.17 -18.47
N PRO A 622 4.59 8.37 -19.54
CA PRO A 622 3.33 8.10 -20.20
C PRO A 622 2.41 7.24 -19.33
N ALA A 623 1.19 6.97 -19.80
CA ALA A 623 0.23 6.10 -19.08
C ALA A 623 0.81 4.73 -18.68
N THR A 624 1.73 4.18 -19.46
CA THR A 624 2.43 2.91 -19.14
C THR A 624 3.37 3.00 -17.92
N ALA A 625 3.70 4.19 -17.45
CA ALA A 625 4.46 4.42 -16.21
C ALA A 625 3.56 4.86 -15.04
N GLN A 626 2.26 4.94 -15.26
CA GLN A 626 1.20 5.25 -14.29
C GLN A 626 0.09 4.19 -14.36
N ASP A 627 0.44 2.99 -14.78
CA ASP A 627 -0.49 1.89 -14.95
C ASP A 627 -0.87 1.28 -13.58
N ALA A 628 -1.87 0.42 -13.57
CA ALA A 628 -2.25 -0.43 -12.46
C ALA A 628 -2.79 -1.76 -13.01
N LEU A 629 -1.97 -2.46 -13.79
CA LEU A 629 -2.38 -3.68 -14.46
C LEU A 629 -2.48 -4.84 -13.46
N ALA A 630 -3.63 -5.49 -13.41
CA ALA A 630 -3.85 -6.65 -12.56
C ALA A 630 -2.86 -7.77 -12.89
N THR A 631 -2.02 -8.13 -11.94
CA THR A 631 -0.97 -9.13 -12.16
C THR A 631 -0.87 -10.08 -10.96
N ILE A 632 -0.63 -11.36 -11.25
CA ILE A 632 -0.43 -12.40 -10.23
C ILE A 632 0.99 -12.96 -10.36
N ALA A 633 1.83 -12.74 -9.33
CA ALA A 633 3.06 -13.47 -9.16
C ALA A 633 2.73 -14.84 -8.57
N ARG A 634 2.91 -15.91 -9.32
CA ARG A 634 2.61 -17.29 -8.89
C ARG A 634 3.89 -18.09 -8.75
N GLN A 635 4.04 -18.78 -7.61
CA GLN A 635 5.16 -19.67 -7.37
C GLN A 635 5.12 -20.86 -8.32
N VAL A 636 6.23 -21.11 -9.02
CA VAL A 636 6.38 -22.20 -10.01
C VAL A 636 7.55 -23.14 -9.71
N GLY A 637 8.31 -22.87 -8.65
CA GLY A 637 9.43 -23.72 -8.24
C GLY A 637 9.84 -23.52 -6.78
N GLY A 638 10.75 -24.35 -6.30
CA GLY A 638 11.22 -24.34 -4.93
C GLY A 638 10.28 -25.03 -3.94
N ARG A 639 10.48 -24.77 -2.64
CA ARG A 639 9.59 -25.28 -1.59
C ARG A 639 8.41 -24.35 -1.38
N GLY A 640 7.22 -24.93 -1.25
CA GLY A 640 6.00 -24.21 -0.90
C GLY A 640 5.75 -24.14 0.60
N LEU A 641 4.54 -23.71 0.96
CA LEU A 641 4.14 -23.55 2.37
C LEU A 641 3.60 -24.85 2.99
N PHE A 642 3.43 -25.94 2.22
CA PHE A 642 3.00 -27.26 2.73
C PHE A 642 4.09 -28.30 2.52
N ALA A 643 4.72 -28.74 3.60
CA ALA A 643 5.87 -29.64 3.58
C ALA A 643 5.56 -31.00 2.95
N ALA A 644 4.34 -31.50 3.17
CA ALA A 644 3.89 -32.77 2.61
C ALA A 644 3.86 -32.80 1.08
N LEU A 645 3.87 -31.62 0.45
CA LEU A 645 3.79 -31.45 -0.99
C LEU A 645 5.11 -31.04 -1.63
N ASP A 646 6.17 -30.88 -0.84
CA ASP A 646 7.50 -30.54 -1.37
C ASP A 646 7.93 -31.52 -2.45
N GLY A 647 8.39 -30.98 -3.59
CA GLY A 647 8.83 -31.78 -4.75
C GLY A 647 7.69 -32.31 -5.65
N THR A 648 6.43 -32.17 -5.25
CA THR A 648 5.28 -32.63 -6.05
C THR A 648 4.38 -31.51 -6.53
N GLN A 649 4.36 -30.36 -5.86
CA GLN A 649 3.45 -29.24 -6.13
C GLN A 649 3.67 -28.57 -7.50
N PHE A 650 4.85 -28.75 -8.09
CA PHE A 650 5.20 -28.19 -9.40
C PHE A 650 5.28 -29.24 -10.51
N ALA A 651 4.91 -30.50 -10.20
CA ALA A 651 4.88 -31.54 -11.22
C ALA A 651 3.84 -31.22 -12.28
N THR A 652 4.23 -31.31 -13.57
CA THR A 652 3.30 -31.21 -14.69
C THR A 652 2.21 -32.27 -14.54
N ARG A 653 0.96 -31.88 -14.49
CA ARG A 653 -0.17 -32.79 -14.30
C ARG A 653 -0.80 -33.08 -15.64
N THR A 654 -0.54 -34.24 -16.19
CA THR A 654 -1.25 -34.74 -17.36
C THR A 654 -2.67 -35.10 -16.95
N GLY A 655 -3.68 -34.47 -17.59
CA GLY A 655 -5.07 -34.85 -17.49
C GLY A 655 -5.92 -34.19 -16.41
N ASN A 656 -5.37 -33.33 -15.57
CA ASN A 656 -6.16 -32.54 -14.61
C ASN A 656 -5.92 -31.04 -14.81
N ILE A 657 -6.83 -30.45 -15.54
CA ILE A 657 -7.00 -29.00 -15.50
C ILE A 657 -7.53 -28.68 -14.10
N VAL A 658 -6.76 -27.95 -13.33
CA VAL A 658 -7.23 -27.47 -12.04
C VAL A 658 -8.37 -26.50 -12.34
N GLY A 659 -9.61 -26.93 -12.04
CA GLY A 659 -10.80 -26.13 -12.26
C GLY A 659 -11.70 -26.51 -13.43
N GLY A 660 -11.35 -27.52 -14.25
CA GLY A 660 -12.26 -28.04 -15.30
C GLY A 660 -12.77 -26.99 -16.29
N GLY A 661 -12.12 -25.84 -16.41
CA GLY A 661 -12.47 -24.77 -17.32
C GLY A 661 -11.83 -24.96 -18.70
N ASN A 662 -12.42 -24.37 -19.73
CA ASN A 662 -11.85 -24.30 -21.06
C ASN A 662 -10.48 -23.63 -21.01
N LEU A 663 -9.49 -24.24 -21.65
CA LEU A 663 -8.13 -23.70 -21.78
C LEU A 663 -7.99 -22.63 -22.87
N CYS A 664 -9.13 -22.07 -23.28
CA CYS A 664 -9.18 -21.07 -24.33
C CYS A 664 -9.01 -19.68 -23.77
N TYR A 665 -8.24 -18.84 -24.45
CA TYR A 665 -8.29 -17.41 -24.25
C TYR A 665 -9.56 -16.86 -24.93
N GLY A 666 -10.41 -16.17 -24.17
CA GLY A 666 -11.68 -15.65 -24.67
C GLY A 666 -12.86 -16.64 -24.50
N ASP A 667 -14.08 -16.12 -24.61
CA ASP A 667 -15.30 -16.91 -24.52
C ASP A 667 -15.57 -17.67 -25.83
N PRO A 668 -15.64 -19.01 -25.83
CA PRO A 668 -15.97 -19.78 -27.02
C PRO A 668 -17.35 -19.40 -27.62
N ALA A 669 -18.29 -18.94 -26.79
CA ALA A 669 -19.60 -18.49 -27.25
C ALA A 669 -19.56 -17.19 -28.06
N SER A 670 -18.53 -16.39 -27.90
CA SER A 670 -18.31 -15.14 -28.64
C SER A 670 -17.56 -15.32 -29.95
N GLY A 671 -17.09 -16.54 -30.27
CA GLY A 671 -16.29 -16.84 -31.46
C GLY A 671 -14.82 -16.36 -31.38
N ILE A 672 -14.35 -15.94 -30.21
CA ILE A 672 -12.97 -15.55 -29.98
C ILE A 672 -12.17 -16.80 -29.62
N SER A 673 -11.45 -17.34 -30.57
CA SER A 673 -10.54 -18.48 -30.36
C SER A 673 -9.09 -17.95 -30.29
N GLY A 674 -8.51 -17.91 -29.10
CA GLY A 674 -7.15 -17.37 -28.89
C GLY A 674 -6.08 -18.37 -28.52
N GLY A 675 -6.39 -19.64 -28.29
CA GLY A 675 -5.42 -20.65 -27.87
C GLY A 675 -5.43 -21.91 -28.73
N PRO A 676 -4.31 -22.63 -28.81
CA PRO A 676 -4.22 -23.89 -29.56
C PRO A 676 -5.15 -24.98 -29.02
N ASP A 677 -5.67 -24.84 -27.81
CA ASP A 677 -6.46 -25.86 -27.12
C ASP A 677 -7.98 -25.64 -27.21
N CYS A 678 -8.45 -24.58 -27.89
CA CYS A 678 -9.89 -24.32 -28.09
C CYS A 678 -10.61 -25.36 -28.93
N ASN A 679 -9.90 -26.24 -29.63
CA ASN A 679 -10.45 -27.22 -30.55
C ASN A 679 -10.53 -28.65 -29.99
N THR A 680 -10.24 -28.87 -28.71
CA THR A 680 -10.15 -30.21 -28.13
C THR A 680 -11.31 -30.60 -27.21
N HIS A 681 -12.45 -29.89 -27.31
CA HIS A 681 -13.68 -30.26 -26.58
C HIS A 681 -14.88 -30.40 -27.52
#